data_4cd7632a3a85e9e9bf6a4dd306ba967e
#
_entry.id   4cd7632a3a85e9e9bf6a4dd306ba967e
#
_cell.length_a   1.000
_cell.length_b   1.000
_cell.length_c   1.000
_cell.angle_alpha   90.00
_cell.angle_beta   90.00
_cell.angle_gamma   90.00
#
_symmetry.space_group_name_H-M   'P 1'
#
loop_
_entity.id
_entity.type
_entity.pdbx_description
1 polymer ?
#
loop_
_entity_poly.entity_id
_entity_poly.type
_entity_poly.pdbx_seq_one_letter_code
_entity_poly.pdbx_strand_id
1 'polypeptide(L)'
;MALGDLMASRLVHSSSSSSSSSLPTPSLAAAVNLQADRVDGDLPAANGPELRRDDAGEPEEHEGEGKAAELIACLPQAVVLCEQRHDGFDEAAAAAAGPSTSGPVSKWRPKDRMKTGCVALVLCLNISVDPPDVIKISPCARMECWIDPFSMAPPKALETIGKTLHSQYERWQPKARYKLQLDPTVEEVKKLCNTCRKYARSERVLFHYNGHGVPKPTANGEIWVFNKSYTQYIPLPITDLDSWLKTPSIYVFDCSAAGMIVKAFLERLDWSSSSSTSSKDCILLAACEAHQTLPQSAEYPADVFTACLTTPIKMALHWFCNRSLLRGSLDHSLIDQIPGRQNDRKTLLGELNWIFTAITDTIAWNVLPHELFQRLFRQDLLVASLFRNFLLAERIMRSANCSPITYPMLPPTHQHHMWDAWDMAAEICLSKLPQLIADPNAEFQPSPFFTEQLTAFEVWLDHGSADKKPPEQLPIVLQVLLSQSHRFRALVLLGRFLDMGPWAVDLALSVGIFPYVLKLLQTSAMELRQILVFIWTKILSLDKSCQVDLVKDGGHAYFIRFLDSLDAYPEQRAMAAFVLAVIVDGHRRGQEACMNAGLIDVCLRHLQPENPHDAQTEPLLLQWLCLCLGKLWEDYPEAQLRGLQSNAPEIVICLLSEPQPEVHYTSCCVNYSVLLFNNLSIKCLVLAGQSLCCFCTWKSLGYWISINEWR
;
A
#
# COMPACT_ATOMS: atom_id res chain seq x y z
N MET A 1 10.19 0.22 5.83
CA MET A 1 11.64 0.32 5.57
C MET A 1 12.07 -0.42 4.30
N ALA A 2 11.70 -1.64 4.00
CA ALA A 2 12.26 -2.35 2.84
C ALA A 2 11.87 -1.77 1.45
N LEU A 3 10.66 -1.30 1.25
CA LEU A 3 10.29 -0.53 0.04
C LEU A 3 10.78 0.93 0.13
N GLY A 4 10.82 1.49 1.32
CA GLY A 4 11.30 2.84 1.58
C GLY A 4 12.80 3.00 1.37
N ASP A 5 13.60 2.04 1.82
CA ASP A 5 15.07 2.12 1.75
C ASP A 5 15.62 1.94 0.33
N LEU A 6 14.95 1.13 -0.51
CA LEU A 6 15.33 1.01 -1.93
C LEU A 6 15.03 2.28 -2.74
N MET A 7 14.03 3.05 -2.31
CA MET A 7 13.65 4.31 -2.97
C MET A 7 14.39 5.53 -2.39
N ALA A 8 14.80 5.48 -1.12
CA ALA A 8 15.52 6.59 -0.46
C ALA A 8 16.91 6.84 -1.01
N SER A 9 17.66 5.78 -1.39
CA SER A 9 19.03 5.91 -1.92
C SER A 9 19.11 6.56 -3.31
N ARG A 10 17.99 6.71 -4.02
CA ARG A 10 17.96 7.30 -5.37
C ARG A 10 17.42 8.72 -5.46
N LEU A 11 16.70 9.19 -4.44
CA LEU A 11 16.21 10.58 -4.42
C LEU A 11 17.32 11.58 -4.02
N VAL A 12 18.42 11.11 -3.44
CA VAL A 12 19.54 11.97 -2.98
C VAL A 12 20.56 12.26 -4.11
N HIS A 13 20.55 11.50 -5.22
CA HIS A 13 21.55 11.68 -6.30
C HIS A 13 21.06 12.43 -7.55
N SER A 14 19.84 13.02 -7.53
CA SER A 14 19.32 13.80 -8.67
C SER A 14 19.35 15.31 -8.50
N SER A 15 20.07 15.83 -7.48
CA SER A 15 20.22 17.28 -7.26
C SER A 15 21.62 17.78 -7.56
N SER A 16 22.08 17.58 -8.78
CA SER A 16 23.22 18.38 -9.29
C SER A 16 23.12 18.49 -10.81
N SER A 17 23.02 19.75 -11.21
CA SER A 17 23.15 20.34 -12.55
C SER A 17 21.85 20.58 -13.33
N SER A 18 21.41 21.85 -13.36
CA SER A 18 21.47 22.68 -14.55
C SER A 18 20.82 24.06 -14.32
N SER A 19 21.61 25.02 -14.66
CA SER A 19 21.42 26.42 -14.98
C SER A 19 20.03 26.92 -15.44
N SER A 20 19.64 27.99 -14.77
CA SER A 20 18.86 29.18 -15.18
C SER A 20 18.29 29.28 -16.59
N SER A 21 16.97 29.40 -16.69
CA SER A 21 16.29 30.39 -17.53
C SER A 21 14.91 30.66 -16.92
N SER A 22 14.72 31.91 -16.56
CA SER A 22 13.54 32.50 -15.97
C SER A 22 12.43 32.68 -17.02
N LEU A 23 11.23 32.14 -16.71
CA LEU A 23 9.97 32.61 -17.28
C LEU A 23 8.92 32.70 -16.17
N PRO A 24 8.01 33.68 -16.17
CA PRO A 24 7.19 34.03 -15.04
C PRO A 24 6.03 33.06 -14.83
N THR A 25 5.85 32.63 -13.59
CA THR A 25 4.70 31.85 -13.13
C THR A 25 3.43 32.73 -13.06
N PRO A 26 2.29 32.25 -13.54
CA PRO A 26 1.01 32.88 -13.26
C PRO A 26 0.56 32.57 -11.82
N SER A 27 0.06 33.58 -11.16
CA SER A 27 -0.49 33.59 -9.80
C SER A 27 -1.62 32.57 -9.61
N LEU A 28 -1.60 31.82 -8.51
CA LEU A 28 -2.59 30.81 -8.09
C LEU A 28 -4.01 31.36 -7.82
N ALA A 29 -4.22 32.68 -7.91
CA ALA A 29 -5.52 33.31 -7.71
C ALA A 29 -6.54 33.09 -8.84
N ALA A 30 -6.14 32.47 -9.96
CA ALA A 30 -6.99 32.26 -11.14
C ALA A 30 -7.68 30.88 -11.20
N ALA A 31 -7.41 29.98 -10.26
CA ALA A 31 -7.91 28.60 -10.33
C ALA A 31 -9.19 28.31 -9.49
N VAL A 32 -9.75 29.31 -8.80
CA VAL A 32 -10.92 29.11 -7.91
C VAL A 32 -12.22 29.73 -8.46
N ASN A 33 -12.21 30.46 -9.56
CA ASN A 33 -13.39 31.06 -10.16
C ASN A 33 -13.61 30.60 -11.60
N LEU A 34 -14.11 29.39 -11.78
CA LEU A 34 -14.85 28.99 -12.98
C LEU A 34 -16.32 28.79 -12.62
N GLN A 35 -16.99 29.93 -12.46
CA GLN A 35 -18.44 30.02 -12.53
C GLN A 35 -18.86 30.21 -13.99
N ALA A 36 -19.89 29.48 -14.36
CA ALA A 36 -20.45 29.37 -15.68
C ALA A 36 -20.74 30.73 -16.36
N ASP A 37 -20.13 30.98 -17.48
CA ASP A 37 -20.65 31.93 -18.46
C ASP A 37 -21.47 31.20 -19.52
N ARG A 38 -22.77 31.50 -19.53
CA ARG A 38 -23.70 31.17 -20.60
C ARG A 38 -23.33 32.05 -21.82
N VAL A 39 -23.11 31.38 -22.91
CA VAL A 39 -23.07 32.08 -24.23
C VAL A 39 -24.38 31.75 -24.96
N ASP A 40 -25.24 32.75 -25.06
CA ASP A 40 -26.34 32.79 -26.04
C ASP A 40 -25.75 32.97 -27.43
N GLY A 41 -26.11 32.09 -28.33
CA GLY A 41 -25.74 32.18 -29.75
C GLY A 41 -26.89 31.73 -30.63
N ASP A 42 -27.54 32.68 -31.26
CA ASP A 42 -28.65 32.55 -32.19
C ASP A 42 -28.38 31.56 -33.33
N LEU A 43 -29.38 30.72 -33.64
CA LEU A 43 -29.50 30.00 -34.91
C LEU A 43 -30.79 30.35 -35.63
N PRO A 44 -30.77 30.56 -36.93
CA PRO A 44 -31.92 31.00 -37.72
C PRO A 44 -32.85 29.83 -38.08
N ALA A 45 -34.13 30.16 -38.15
CA ALA A 45 -35.25 29.30 -38.52
C ALA A 45 -35.22 28.84 -39.97
N ALA A 46 -35.63 27.58 -40.22
CA ALA A 46 -36.09 27.13 -41.53
C ALA A 46 -37.33 26.22 -41.37
N ASN A 47 -38.33 26.54 -42.16
CA ASN A 47 -39.72 26.16 -42.19
C ASN A 47 -40.00 24.64 -42.35
N GLY A 48 -41.16 24.25 -41.86
CA GLY A 48 -41.84 22.96 -41.78
C GLY A 48 -42.24 22.27 -43.09
N PRO A 49 -43.08 21.23 -43.04
CA PRO A 49 -44.52 21.40 -42.86
C PRO A 49 -45.21 20.43 -41.86
N GLU A 50 -46.38 20.87 -41.45
CA GLU A 50 -47.37 20.13 -40.64
C GLU A 50 -47.84 18.83 -41.27
N LEU A 51 -48.06 17.80 -40.43
CA LEU A 51 -49.11 16.82 -40.62
C LEU A 51 -49.51 16.13 -39.28
N ARG A 52 -50.73 16.44 -38.89
CA ARG A 52 -51.75 15.68 -38.19
C ARG A 52 -51.38 14.86 -36.92
N ARG A 53 -52.03 15.28 -35.86
CA ARG A 53 -52.42 14.45 -34.68
C ARG A 53 -53.27 13.29 -35.14
N ASP A 54 -53.01 12.10 -34.59
CA ASP A 54 -54.04 11.24 -33.98
C ASP A 54 -53.36 10.16 -33.09
N ASP A 55 -53.99 10.03 -31.96
CA ASP A 55 -54.10 8.90 -31.04
C ASP A 55 -52.97 8.44 -30.12
N ALA A 56 -53.42 8.34 -28.89
CA ALA A 56 -52.89 7.84 -27.67
C ALA A 56 -52.19 6.46 -27.76
N GLY A 57 -50.99 6.38 -27.18
CA GLY A 57 -50.29 5.17 -26.85
C GLY A 57 -49.37 5.43 -25.65
N GLU A 58 -49.66 4.81 -24.52
CA GLU A 58 -48.96 4.83 -23.25
C GLU A 58 -47.55 4.23 -23.31
N PRO A 59 -46.75 4.25 -22.24
CA PRO A 59 -45.34 4.72 -22.28
C PRO A 59 -44.34 3.59 -22.54
N GLU A 60 -43.36 3.86 -23.39
CA GLU A 60 -42.18 3.02 -23.66
C GLU A 60 -41.10 3.11 -22.54
N GLU A 61 -41.47 3.29 -21.27
CA GLU A 61 -40.47 3.35 -20.18
C GLU A 61 -39.98 1.98 -19.66
N HIS A 62 -40.66 0.86 -20.02
CA HIS A 62 -40.30 -0.46 -19.50
C HIS A 62 -39.31 -1.28 -20.35
N GLU A 63 -39.06 -0.92 -21.61
CA GLU A 63 -38.10 -1.68 -22.42
C GLU A 63 -36.62 -1.32 -22.16
N GLY A 64 -36.33 -0.14 -21.64
CA GLY A 64 -34.97 0.31 -21.28
C GLY A 64 -34.42 -0.36 -20.04
N GLU A 65 -35.27 -0.54 -19.03
CA GLU A 65 -34.87 -1.19 -17.78
C GLU A 65 -34.65 -2.71 -17.97
N GLY A 66 -35.46 -3.36 -18.80
CA GLY A 66 -35.29 -4.78 -19.13
C GLY A 66 -33.96 -5.07 -19.84
N LYS A 67 -33.57 -4.24 -20.82
CA LYS A 67 -32.29 -4.38 -21.54
C LYS A 67 -31.09 -4.05 -20.67
N ALA A 68 -31.19 -3.07 -19.78
CA ALA A 68 -30.14 -2.76 -18.83
C ALA A 68 -29.95 -3.87 -17.78
N ALA A 69 -31.05 -4.45 -17.28
CA ALA A 69 -31.01 -5.58 -16.36
C ALA A 69 -30.46 -6.84 -17.03
N GLU A 70 -30.77 -7.09 -18.31
CA GLU A 70 -30.25 -8.22 -19.09
C GLU A 70 -28.76 -8.04 -19.40
N LEU A 71 -28.30 -6.83 -19.69
CA LEU A 71 -26.88 -6.50 -19.87
C LEU A 71 -26.10 -6.68 -18.57
N ILE A 72 -26.69 -6.28 -17.42
CA ILE A 72 -26.07 -6.47 -16.09
C ILE A 72 -26.01 -7.95 -15.72
N ALA A 73 -26.99 -8.76 -16.13
CA ALA A 73 -26.98 -10.21 -15.93
C ALA A 73 -25.93 -10.94 -16.79
N CYS A 74 -25.57 -10.36 -17.95
CA CYS A 74 -24.51 -10.88 -18.83
C CYS A 74 -23.10 -10.42 -18.45
N LEU A 75 -22.96 -9.43 -17.57
CA LEU A 75 -21.67 -9.12 -17.01
C LEU A 75 -21.23 -10.30 -16.12
N PRO A 76 -19.96 -10.78 -16.24
CA PRO A 76 -19.47 -11.81 -15.35
C PRO A 76 -19.76 -11.36 -13.92
N GLN A 77 -20.45 -12.21 -13.15
CA GLN A 77 -20.85 -11.89 -11.77
C GLN A 77 -19.64 -11.30 -11.06
N ALA A 78 -19.74 -10.02 -10.76
CA ALA A 78 -18.65 -9.26 -10.20
C ALA A 78 -18.09 -10.01 -9.00
N VAL A 79 -16.78 -10.09 -8.91
CA VAL A 79 -16.08 -10.57 -7.73
C VAL A 79 -16.75 -9.93 -6.52
N VAL A 80 -17.30 -10.74 -5.62
CA VAL A 80 -17.97 -10.27 -4.42
C VAL A 80 -16.94 -9.46 -3.64
N LEU A 81 -17.12 -8.15 -3.58
CA LEU A 81 -16.29 -7.28 -2.75
C LEU A 81 -16.44 -7.73 -1.30
N CYS A 82 -15.34 -7.82 -0.59
CA CYS A 82 -15.36 -8.29 0.80
C CYS A 82 -16.05 -7.23 1.69
N GLU A 83 -17.27 -7.51 2.10
CA GLU A 83 -18.09 -6.63 2.95
C GLU A 83 -17.43 -6.39 4.33
N GLN A 84 -16.66 -7.36 4.85
CA GLN A 84 -15.97 -7.27 6.15
C GLN A 84 -14.92 -6.15 6.26
N ARG A 85 -14.68 -5.37 5.22
CA ARG A 85 -13.79 -4.19 5.28
C ARG A 85 -14.38 -3.04 6.07
N HIS A 86 -15.69 -2.96 6.12
CA HIS A 86 -16.43 -1.85 6.72
C HIS A 86 -16.88 -2.11 8.15
N ASP A 87 -16.72 -3.33 8.65
CA ASP A 87 -17.15 -3.75 10.00
C ASP A 87 -16.48 -3.00 11.18
N GLY A 88 -15.64 -2.02 10.89
CA GLY A 88 -14.95 -1.23 11.91
C GLY A 88 -15.52 0.16 12.18
N PHE A 89 -16.48 0.63 11.38
CA PHE A 89 -17.00 2.00 11.47
C PHE A 89 -18.53 2.06 11.59
N ASP A 90 -19.11 1.31 12.53
CA ASP A 90 -20.45 1.61 13.01
C ASP A 90 -20.35 2.79 13.98
N GLU A 91 -20.84 3.96 13.58
CA GLU A 91 -20.98 5.12 14.48
C GLU A 91 -21.79 4.77 15.74
N ALA A 92 -22.71 3.81 15.63
CA ALA A 92 -23.48 3.28 16.75
C ALA A 92 -22.61 2.45 17.73
N ALA A 93 -21.64 1.69 17.24
CA ALA A 93 -20.72 0.92 18.08
C ALA A 93 -19.67 1.82 18.74
N ALA A 94 -19.24 2.90 18.08
CA ALA A 94 -18.34 3.90 18.65
C ALA A 94 -19.04 4.73 19.75
N ALA A 95 -20.34 5.00 19.62
CA ALA A 95 -21.14 5.69 20.64
C ALA A 95 -21.49 4.82 21.85
N ALA A 96 -21.56 3.49 21.69
CA ALA A 96 -21.85 2.54 22.77
C ALA A 96 -20.58 2.14 23.58
N ALA A 97 -19.39 2.27 23.00
CA ALA A 97 -18.13 2.12 23.73
C ALA A 97 -17.87 3.44 24.47
N GLY A 98 -18.21 3.49 25.77
CA GLY A 98 -17.87 4.61 26.64
C GLY A 98 -16.36 4.94 26.56
N PRO A 99 -15.92 6.13 27.06
CA PRO A 99 -14.57 6.63 26.91
C PRO A 99 -13.56 5.65 27.50
N SER A 100 -12.97 4.82 26.66
CA SER A 100 -11.84 4.02 27.05
C SER A 100 -10.62 4.93 27.12
N THR A 101 -9.95 4.97 28.27
CA THR A 101 -8.71 5.68 28.51
C THR A 101 -7.52 5.17 27.67
N SER A 102 -7.68 4.08 26.93
CA SER A 102 -6.78 3.66 25.86
C SER A 102 -7.46 4.06 24.55
N GLY A 103 -6.91 5.05 23.85
CA GLY A 103 -7.36 5.44 22.51
C GLY A 103 -7.51 4.22 21.57
N PRO A 104 -8.27 4.31 20.50
CA PRO A 104 -8.51 3.20 19.61
C PRO A 104 -7.15 2.61 19.20
N VAL A 105 -6.92 1.36 19.57
CA VAL A 105 -5.72 0.63 19.12
C VAL A 105 -5.76 0.68 17.61
N SER A 106 -4.79 1.34 17.00
CA SER A 106 -4.77 1.58 15.56
C SER A 106 -4.74 0.25 14.82
N LYS A 107 -5.91 -0.22 14.39
CA LYS A 107 -6.11 -1.50 13.70
C LYS A 107 -5.34 -1.58 12.38
N TRP A 108 -5.04 -0.43 11.79
CA TRP A 108 -4.32 -0.33 10.52
C TRP A 108 -2.81 -0.58 10.62
N ARG A 109 -2.21 -0.48 11.82
CA ARG A 109 -0.77 -0.72 12.00
C ARG A 109 -0.49 -2.22 11.98
N PRO A 110 0.42 -2.72 11.11
CA PRO A 110 0.87 -4.11 11.23
C PRO A 110 1.48 -4.31 12.61
N LYS A 111 0.87 -5.18 13.41
CA LYS A 111 1.34 -5.47 14.78
C LYS A 111 2.78 -5.98 14.78
N ASP A 112 3.16 -6.76 13.76
CA ASP A 112 4.49 -7.35 13.62
C ASP A 112 5.00 -7.20 12.19
N ARG A 113 6.15 -6.56 12.04
CA ARG A 113 6.91 -6.61 10.79
C ARG A 113 7.69 -7.91 10.76
N MET A 114 7.27 -8.80 9.90
CA MET A 114 7.98 -10.04 9.60
C MET A 114 8.96 -9.82 8.45
N LYS A 115 10.00 -10.64 8.40
CA LYS A 115 11.00 -10.60 7.34
C LYS A 115 11.44 -12.01 7.01
N THR A 116 11.61 -12.32 5.74
CA THR A 116 12.22 -13.57 5.30
C THR A 116 13.73 -13.45 5.35
N GLY A 117 14.36 -14.23 6.22
CA GLY A 117 15.80 -14.19 6.47
C GLY A 117 16.61 -15.24 5.70
N CYS A 118 15.97 -16.36 5.34
CA CYS A 118 16.63 -17.43 4.61
C CYS A 118 15.69 -18.07 3.57
N VAL A 119 16.26 -18.50 2.44
CA VAL A 119 15.55 -19.19 1.35
C VAL A 119 16.27 -20.50 1.06
N ALA A 120 15.56 -21.61 1.19
CA ALA A 120 16.02 -22.96 0.87
C ALA A 120 15.39 -23.39 -0.46
N LEU A 121 16.22 -23.58 -1.47
CA LEU A 121 15.82 -24.05 -2.80
C LEU A 121 16.18 -25.52 -2.95
N VAL A 122 15.18 -26.35 -3.23
CA VAL A 122 15.33 -27.81 -3.42
C VAL A 122 14.77 -28.15 -4.78
N LEU A 123 15.62 -28.57 -5.70
CA LEU A 123 15.26 -28.97 -7.05
C LEU A 123 15.47 -30.48 -7.21
N CYS A 124 14.41 -31.21 -7.49
CA CYS A 124 14.40 -32.64 -7.77
C CYS A 124 13.99 -32.82 -9.25
N LEU A 125 14.90 -32.55 -10.17
CA LEU A 125 14.62 -32.51 -11.61
C LEU A 125 15.01 -33.80 -12.33
N ASN A 126 15.99 -34.57 -11.82
CA ASN A 126 16.45 -35.82 -12.40
C ASN A 126 16.52 -35.77 -13.94
N ILE A 127 17.24 -34.79 -14.47
CA ILE A 127 17.24 -34.45 -15.89
C ILE A 127 17.57 -35.71 -16.73
N SER A 128 16.80 -35.98 -17.77
CA SER A 128 16.86 -37.14 -18.67
C SER A 128 16.22 -38.41 -18.14
N VAL A 129 15.57 -38.41 -16.98
CA VAL A 129 14.81 -39.55 -16.46
C VAL A 129 13.40 -39.10 -16.13
N ASP A 130 12.41 -39.65 -16.83
CA ASP A 130 11.01 -39.30 -16.54
C ASP A 130 10.47 -40.09 -15.33
N PRO A 131 9.68 -39.43 -14.46
CA PRO A 131 9.00 -40.12 -13.37
C PRO A 131 8.05 -41.23 -13.89
N PRO A 132 7.95 -42.35 -13.19
CA PRO A 132 7.18 -43.51 -13.70
C PRO A 132 5.67 -43.27 -13.75
N ASP A 133 5.14 -42.25 -13.08
CA ASP A 133 3.71 -41.93 -12.99
C ASP A 133 3.32 -40.72 -13.86
N VAL A 134 4.25 -40.16 -14.64
CA VAL A 134 4.00 -39.05 -15.56
C VAL A 134 4.23 -39.50 -17.00
N ILE A 135 3.15 -39.51 -17.79
CA ILE A 135 3.22 -39.77 -19.24
C ILE A 135 3.45 -38.37 -19.91
N LYS A 136 4.61 -38.17 -20.51
CA LYS A 136 4.93 -36.97 -21.29
C LYS A 136 4.48 -37.17 -22.75
N ILE A 137 3.62 -36.30 -23.25
CA ILE A 137 3.16 -36.25 -24.63
C ILE A 137 4.10 -35.32 -25.41
N SER A 138 4.63 -35.76 -26.56
CA SER A 138 5.47 -34.92 -27.40
C SER A 138 4.62 -34.16 -28.44
N PRO A 139 4.80 -32.83 -28.59
CA PRO A 139 5.67 -31.93 -27.83
C PRO A 139 5.12 -31.61 -26.42
N CYS A 140 5.97 -31.51 -25.42
CA CYS A 140 5.59 -31.18 -24.04
C CYS A 140 6.36 -29.98 -23.47
N ALA A 141 5.83 -29.43 -22.39
CA ALA A 141 6.52 -28.44 -21.56
C ALA A 141 7.82 -29.03 -21.00
N ARG A 142 8.94 -28.36 -21.18
CA ARG A 142 10.26 -28.83 -20.74
C ARG A 142 11.22 -27.78 -20.23
N MET A 143 10.96 -26.51 -20.49
CA MET A 143 11.84 -25.44 -19.96
C MET A 143 11.69 -25.32 -18.45
N GLU A 144 12.81 -25.20 -17.76
CA GLU A 144 12.89 -24.93 -16.33
C GLU A 144 13.64 -23.60 -16.12
N CYS A 145 13.05 -22.64 -15.42
CA CYS A 145 13.57 -21.29 -15.29
C CYS A 145 13.95 -20.62 -16.63
N TRP A 146 13.17 -20.91 -17.68
CA TRP A 146 13.39 -20.48 -19.08
C TRP A 146 14.63 -21.10 -19.75
N ILE A 147 15.16 -22.19 -19.21
CA ILE A 147 16.29 -22.93 -19.76
C ILE A 147 15.78 -24.28 -20.28
N ASP A 148 16.15 -24.64 -21.53
CA ASP A 148 15.92 -26.01 -22.02
C ASP A 148 16.98 -26.93 -21.39
N PRO A 149 16.59 -27.87 -20.50
CA PRO A 149 17.52 -28.76 -19.83
C PRO A 149 18.24 -29.71 -20.80
N PHE A 150 17.72 -29.92 -22.01
CA PHE A 150 18.35 -30.76 -23.04
C PHE A 150 19.33 -29.99 -23.93
N SER A 151 19.46 -28.67 -23.76
CA SER A 151 20.43 -27.85 -24.50
C SER A 151 21.89 -28.04 -24.05
N MET A 152 22.08 -28.72 -22.93
CA MET A 152 23.41 -28.96 -22.33
C MET A 152 23.46 -30.28 -21.54
N ALA A 153 24.63 -30.68 -21.07
CA ALA A 153 24.80 -31.89 -20.26
C ALA A 153 23.96 -31.82 -18.96
N PRO A 154 23.27 -32.91 -18.54
CA PRO A 154 22.34 -32.90 -17.41
C PRO A 154 22.87 -32.29 -16.11
N PRO A 155 24.10 -32.58 -15.63
CA PRO A 155 24.64 -31.96 -14.40
C PRO A 155 24.79 -30.44 -14.54
N LYS A 156 25.22 -29.97 -15.74
CA LYS A 156 25.40 -28.55 -16.03
C LYS A 156 24.03 -27.84 -16.15
N ALA A 157 23.08 -28.49 -16.76
CA ALA A 157 21.69 -27.97 -16.87
C ALA A 157 21.08 -27.79 -15.48
N LEU A 158 21.16 -28.79 -14.62
CA LEU A 158 20.66 -28.74 -13.25
C LEU A 158 21.31 -27.62 -12.43
N GLU A 159 22.64 -27.48 -12.52
CA GLU A 159 23.37 -26.39 -11.87
C GLU A 159 22.94 -25.00 -12.38
N THR A 160 22.79 -24.87 -13.71
CA THR A 160 22.41 -23.59 -14.34
C THR A 160 20.99 -23.19 -13.96
N ILE A 161 20.03 -24.14 -14.01
CA ILE A 161 18.64 -23.93 -13.57
C ILE A 161 18.59 -23.49 -12.10
N GLY A 162 19.31 -24.18 -11.21
CA GLY A 162 19.37 -23.83 -9.80
C GLY A 162 19.93 -22.44 -9.53
N LYS A 163 21.01 -22.05 -10.23
CA LYS A 163 21.60 -20.70 -10.15
C LYS A 163 20.63 -19.64 -10.68
N THR A 164 19.92 -19.93 -11.74
CA THR A 164 18.93 -19.01 -12.32
C THR A 164 17.76 -18.81 -11.37
N LEU A 165 17.22 -19.87 -10.78
CA LEU A 165 16.16 -19.77 -9.76
C LEU A 165 16.62 -18.94 -8.54
N HIS A 166 17.84 -19.17 -8.07
CA HIS A 166 18.43 -18.35 -7.00
C HIS A 166 18.44 -16.86 -7.38
N SER A 167 18.97 -16.53 -8.56
CA SER A 167 19.01 -15.14 -9.05
C SER A 167 17.62 -14.51 -9.21
N GLN A 168 16.60 -15.28 -9.63
CA GLN A 168 15.23 -14.83 -9.75
C GLN A 168 14.63 -14.48 -8.39
N TYR A 169 14.84 -15.31 -7.36
CA TYR A 169 14.38 -15.02 -6.00
C TYR A 169 15.14 -13.86 -5.34
N GLU A 170 16.44 -13.74 -5.59
CA GLU A 170 17.27 -12.67 -5.03
C GLU A 170 16.79 -11.27 -5.42
N ARG A 171 16.16 -11.10 -6.59
CA ARG A 171 15.56 -9.84 -7.01
C ARG A 171 14.46 -9.34 -6.05
N TRP A 172 13.71 -10.27 -5.46
CA TRP A 172 12.61 -9.96 -4.56
C TRP A 172 13.07 -9.71 -3.12
N GLN A 173 14.12 -10.42 -2.67
CA GLN A 173 14.66 -10.30 -1.32
C GLN A 173 16.20 -10.39 -1.32
N PRO A 174 16.91 -9.33 -1.72
CA PRO A 174 18.37 -9.37 -1.86
C PRO A 174 19.10 -9.49 -0.51
N LYS A 175 18.43 -9.27 0.61
CA LYS A 175 19.04 -9.35 1.95
C LYS A 175 18.88 -10.73 2.61
N ALA A 176 18.15 -11.66 2.00
CA ALA A 176 18.02 -13.01 2.51
C ALA A 176 19.26 -13.86 2.22
N ARG A 177 19.43 -14.94 2.96
CA ARG A 177 20.46 -15.94 2.70
C ARG A 177 19.88 -17.07 1.87
N TYR A 178 20.47 -17.35 0.72
CA TYR A 178 20.03 -18.38 -0.19
C TYR A 178 20.87 -19.64 -0.04
N LYS A 179 20.21 -20.79 -0.05
CA LYS A 179 20.81 -22.12 -0.01
C LYS A 179 20.13 -22.98 -1.06
N LEU A 180 20.94 -23.69 -1.83
CA LEU A 180 20.49 -24.53 -2.95
C LEU A 180 20.93 -25.96 -2.74
N GLN A 181 20.01 -26.89 -3.00
CA GLN A 181 20.26 -28.33 -3.09
C GLN A 181 19.68 -28.87 -4.40
N LEU A 182 20.45 -29.67 -5.10
CA LEU A 182 20.13 -30.21 -6.42
C LEU A 182 20.07 -31.73 -6.31
N ASP A 183 18.94 -32.33 -6.67
CA ASP A 183 18.63 -33.77 -6.54
C ASP A 183 19.07 -34.34 -5.17
N PRO A 184 18.64 -33.73 -4.03
CA PRO A 184 19.19 -34.07 -2.74
C PRO A 184 18.65 -35.36 -2.16
N THR A 185 19.42 -35.89 -1.18
CA THR A 185 18.98 -36.93 -0.26
C THR A 185 18.19 -36.34 0.93
N VAL A 186 17.46 -37.17 1.67
CA VAL A 186 16.72 -36.77 2.90
C VAL A 186 17.65 -36.04 3.90
N GLU A 187 18.86 -36.58 4.11
CA GLU A 187 19.84 -36.01 5.05
C GLU A 187 20.34 -34.62 4.61
N GLU A 188 20.50 -34.40 3.32
CA GLU A 188 20.90 -33.10 2.77
C GLU A 188 19.78 -32.07 2.93
N VAL A 189 18.51 -32.46 2.69
CA VAL A 189 17.34 -31.59 2.95
C VAL A 189 17.24 -31.26 4.44
N LYS A 190 17.40 -32.23 5.33
CA LYS A 190 17.39 -32.02 6.77
C LYS A 190 18.48 -31.04 7.21
N LYS A 191 19.70 -31.23 6.72
CA LYS A 191 20.85 -30.33 6.98
C LYS A 191 20.57 -28.93 6.47
N LEU A 192 19.99 -28.81 5.27
CA LEU A 192 19.58 -27.53 4.66
C LEU A 192 18.58 -26.80 5.56
N CYS A 193 17.47 -27.44 5.91
CA CYS A 193 16.39 -26.86 6.72
C CYS A 193 16.91 -26.41 8.09
N ASN A 194 17.65 -27.26 8.80
CA ASN A 194 18.25 -26.91 10.09
C ASN A 194 19.22 -25.74 9.98
N THR A 195 19.99 -25.67 8.89
CA THR A 195 20.93 -24.57 8.65
C THR A 195 20.19 -23.27 8.38
N CYS A 196 19.15 -23.29 7.56
CA CYS A 196 18.33 -22.11 7.29
C CYS A 196 17.62 -21.59 8.54
N ARG A 197 17.04 -22.48 9.37
CA ARG A 197 16.40 -22.10 10.64
C ARG A 197 17.42 -21.53 11.64
N LYS A 198 18.61 -22.10 11.70
CA LYS A 198 19.68 -21.57 12.56
C LYS A 198 20.05 -20.12 12.20
N TYR A 199 20.04 -19.78 10.91
CA TYR A 199 20.30 -18.41 10.46
C TYR A 199 19.11 -17.47 10.67
N ALA A 200 17.90 -17.92 10.39
CA ALA A 200 16.68 -17.13 10.41
C ALA A 200 15.90 -17.24 11.75
N ARG A 201 16.57 -17.37 12.86
CA ARG A 201 16.04 -17.61 14.24
C ARG A 201 14.55 -17.30 14.44
N SER A 202 14.16 -16.02 14.39
CA SER A 202 12.80 -15.50 14.52
C SER A 202 12.21 -15.02 13.18
N GLU A 203 13.03 -14.96 12.12
CA GLU A 203 12.58 -14.54 10.79
C GLU A 203 11.98 -15.73 10.04
N ARG A 204 11.24 -15.46 8.97
CA ARG A 204 10.68 -16.50 8.10
C ARG A 204 11.77 -17.21 7.31
N VAL A 205 11.58 -18.53 7.15
CA VAL A 205 12.34 -19.34 6.19
C VAL A 205 11.40 -19.71 5.05
N LEU A 206 11.81 -19.42 3.81
CA LEU A 206 11.12 -19.91 2.63
C LEU A 206 11.77 -21.25 2.22
N PHE A 207 10.95 -22.25 1.98
CA PHE A 207 11.32 -23.54 1.41
C PHE A 207 10.61 -23.71 0.07
N HIS A 208 11.37 -23.76 -1.01
CA HIS A 208 10.88 -24.01 -2.36
C HIS A 208 11.27 -25.40 -2.82
N TYR A 209 10.30 -26.18 -3.22
CA TYR A 209 10.46 -27.52 -3.76
C TYR A 209 9.97 -27.57 -5.20
N ASN A 210 10.85 -27.92 -6.14
CA ASN A 210 10.50 -28.27 -7.50
C ASN A 210 10.65 -29.78 -7.66
N GLY A 211 9.54 -30.46 -7.90
CA GLY A 211 9.44 -31.93 -7.97
C GLY A 211 9.10 -32.47 -9.37
N HIS A 212 9.60 -31.87 -10.44
CA HIS A 212 9.24 -32.26 -11.80
C HIS A 212 9.95 -33.53 -12.29
N GLY A 213 11.08 -33.91 -11.67
CA GLY A 213 11.82 -35.11 -12.00
C GLY A 213 11.56 -36.31 -11.06
N VAL A 214 10.57 -36.21 -10.21
CA VAL A 214 10.19 -37.24 -9.22
C VAL A 214 8.68 -37.54 -9.31
N PRO A 215 8.19 -38.68 -8.79
CA PRO A 215 6.77 -38.99 -8.77
C PRO A 215 5.95 -37.93 -8.02
N LYS A 216 4.65 -37.84 -8.33
CA LYS A 216 3.73 -36.98 -7.58
C LYS A 216 3.67 -37.38 -6.10
N PRO A 217 3.35 -36.46 -5.20
CA PRO A 217 3.23 -36.73 -3.77
C PRO A 217 2.32 -37.90 -3.46
N THR A 218 2.63 -38.63 -2.37
CA THR A 218 1.82 -39.76 -1.94
C THR A 218 0.46 -39.30 -1.41
N ALA A 219 -0.47 -40.23 -1.21
CA ALA A 219 -1.77 -39.94 -0.59
C ALA A 219 -1.65 -39.32 0.81
N ASN A 220 -0.55 -39.58 1.51
CA ASN A 220 -0.22 -39.01 2.83
C ASN A 220 0.50 -37.66 2.74
N GLY A 221 0.68 -37.08 1.56
CA GLY A 221 1.34 -35.78 1.35
C GLY A 221 2.88 -35.85 1.44
N GLU A 222 3.48 -37.03 1.29
CA GLU A 222 4.94 -37.16 1.26
C GLU A 222 5.49 -36.70 -0.08
N ILE A 223 6.56 -35.91 -0.08
CA ILE A 223 7.33 -35.51 -1.25
C ILE A 223 8.50 -36.49 -1.49
N TRP A 224 9.01 -36.52 -2.69
CA TRP A 224 10.07 -37.43 -3.08
C TRP A 224 11.42 -36.70 -3.18
N VAL A 225 12.46 -37.40 -2.70
CA VAL A 225 13.87 -37.01 -2.85
C VAL A 225 14.68 -38.28 -3.24
N PHE A 226 16.00 -38.18 -3.36
CA PHE A 226 16.82 -39.28 -3.87
C PHE A 226 17.54 -40.04 -2.75
N ASN A 227 17.90 -41.30 -3.06
CA ASN A 227 18.91 -42.00 -2.28
C ASN A 227 20.33 -41.58 -2.74
N LYS A 228 21.37 -42.00 -2.00
CA LYS A 228 22.78 -41.65 -2.31
C LYS A 228 23.28 -42.12 -3.68
N SER A 229 22.68 -43.15 -4.22
CA SER A 229 23.06 -43.70 -5.55
C SER A 229 22.18 -43.19 -6.68
N TYR A 230 21.17 -42.35 -6.40
CA TYR A 230 20.19 -41.82 -7.37
C TYR A 230 19.39 -42.91 -8.10
N THR A 231 19.32 -44.11 -7.53
CA THR A 231 18.60 -45.25 -8.10
C THR A 231 17.18 -45.42 -7.56
N GLN A 232 16.85 -44.73 -6.48
CA GLN A 232 15.56 -44.85 -5.79
C GLN A 232 15.06 -43.49 -5.33
N TYR A 233 13.74 -43.32 -5.40
CA TYR A 233 13.02 -42.21 -4.76
C TYR A 233 12.70 -42.56 -3.30
N ILE A 234 13.00 -41.65 -2.41
CA ILE A 234 12.77 -41.79 -0.96
C ILE A 234 11.68 -40.81 -0.55
N PRO A 235 10.58 -41.27 0.08
CA PRO A 235 9.52 -40.40 0.55
C PRO A 235 10.00 -39.54 1.73
N LEU A 236 9.66 -38.28 1.73
CA LEU A 236 9.92 -37.32 2.80
C LEU A 236 8.57 -36.77 3.30
N PRO A 237 8.16 -37.16 4.54
CA PRO A 237 6.93 -36.66 5.13
C PRO A 237 6.99 -35.16 5.40
N ILE A 238 5.85 -34.46 5.17
CA ILE A 238 5.73 -33.03 5.48
C ILE A 238 5.91 -32.74 6.98
N THR A 239 5.59 -33.70 7.84
CA THR A 239 5.80 -33.61 9.28
C THR A 239 7.27 -33.46 9.66
N ASP A 240 8.15 -34.21 8.99
CA ASP A 240 9.59 -34.12 9.21
C ASP A 240 10.13 -32.78 8.72
N LEU A 241 9.73 -32.38 7.51
CA LEU A 241 10.10 -31.10 6.94
C LEU A 241 9.72 -29.93 7.86
N ASP A 242 8.47 -29.92 8.35
CA ASP A 242 7.99 -28.88 9.26
C ASP A 242 8.73 -28.90 10.62
N SER A 243 9.06 -30.10 11.14
CA SER A 243 9.84 -30.22 12.38
C SER A 243 11.25 -29.62 12.28
N TRP A 244 11.86 -29.66 11.09
CA TRP A 244 13.18 -29.10 10.84
C TRP A 244 13.16 -27.60 10.53
N LEU A 245 12.16 -27.14 9.79
CA LEU A 245 12.01 -25.72 9.43
C LEU A 245 11.42 -24.90 10.56
N LYS A 246 10.48 -25.45 11.31
CA LYS A 246 9.73 -24.77 12.37
C LYS A 246 9.04 -23.49 11.86
N THR A 247 8.30 -22.84 12.71
CA THR A 247 7.63 -21.56 12.41
C THR A 247 8.52 -20.37 12.78
N PRO A 248 8.38 -19.23 12.07
CA PRO A 248 7.52 -18.96 10.92
C PRO A 248 8.14 -19.44 9.61
N SER A 249 7.32 -20.04 8.71
CA SER A 249 7.79 -20.66 7.46
C SER A 249 6.88 -20.35 6.27
N ILE A 250 7.47 -20.37 5.08
CA ILE A 250 6.78 -20.29 3.79
C ILE A 250 7.18 -21.52 2.99
N TYR A 251 6.20 -22.23 2.46
CA TYR A 251 6.41 -23.39 1.60
C TYR A 251 5.89 -23.13 0.20
N VAL A 252 6.69 -23.43 -0.81
CA VAL A 252 6.32 -23.38 -2.21
C VAL A 252 6.53 -24.78 -2.80
N PHE A 253 5.45 -25.39 -3.27
CA PHE A 253 5.48 -26.72 -3.86
C PHE A 253 5.10 -26.64 -5.34
N ASP A 254 6.09 -26.82 -6.20
CA ASP A 254 5.91 -26.88 -7.65
C ASP A 254 6.06 -28.33 -8.12
N CYS A 255 4.95 -29.03 -8.13
CA CYS A 255 4.83 -30.42 -8.61
C CYS A 255 3.36 -30.75 -8.89
N SER A 256 3.12 -31.79 -9.70
CA SER A 256 1.77 -32.33 -9.89
C SER A 256 1.21 -32.84 -8.57
N ALA A 257 -0.11 -32.74 -8.38
CA ALA A 257 -0.83 -33.12 -7.16
C ALA A 257 -0.30 -32.44 -5.86
N ALA A 258 0.29 -31.24 -5.98
CA ALA A 258 0.82 -30.49 -4.84
C ALA A 258 -0.22 -30.25 -3.73
N GLY A 259 -1.49 -30.21 -4.06
CA GLY A 259 -2.60 -30.10 -3.10
C GLY A 259 -2.70 -31.26 -2.11
N MET A 260 -2.13 -32.45 -2.41
CA MET A 260 -2.03 -33.55 -1.45
C MET A 260 -1.17 -33.15 -0.24
N ILE A 261 -0.09 -32.40 -0.48
CA ILE A 261 0.80 -31.91 0.59
C ILE A 261 0.05 -30.91 1.48
N VAL A 262 -0.70 -29.99 0.85
CA VAL A 262 -1.51 -28.99 1.58
C VAL A 262 -2.58 -29.67 2.42
N LYS A 263 -3.26 -30.67 1.88
CA LYS A 263 -4.28 -31.44 2.60
C LYS A 263 -3.68 -32.14 3.83
N ALA A 264 -2.57 -32.87 3.67
CA ALA A 264 -1.88 -33.51 4.77
C ALA A 264 -1.39 -32.52 5.85
N PHE A 265 -0.97 -31.32 5.43
CA PHE A 265 -0.59 -30.26 6.36
C PHE A 265 -1.78 -29.74 7.17
N LEU A 266 -2.95 -29.54 6.53
CA LEU A 266 -4.17 -29.07 7.19
C LEU A 266 -4.73 -30.11 8.17
N GLU A 267 -4.81 -31.38 7.78
CA GLU A 267 -5.23 -32.48 8.66
C GLU A 267 -4.42 -32.55 9.94
N ARG A 268 -3.12 -32.27 9.84
CA ARG A 268 -2.25 -32.19 11.02
C ARG A 268 -2.54 -30.97 11.91
N LEU A 269 -2.87 -29.82 11.31
CA LEU A 269 -3.22 -28.61 12.06
C LEU A 269 -4.50 -28.78 12.85
N ASP A 270 -5.51 -29.41 12.26
CA ASP A 270 -6.79 -29.68 12.93
C ASP A 270 -6.62 -30.60 14.13
N TRP A 271 -5.72 -31.56 14.06
CA TRP A 271 -5.43 -32.48 15.17
C TRP A 271 -4.63 -31.82 16.31
N SER A 272 -3.86 -30.77 16.02
CA SER A 272 -3.03 -30.04 17.00
C SER A 272 -3.72 -28.81 17.61
N SER A 273 -5.03 -28.63 17.41
CA SER A 273 -5.80 -27.45 17.81
C SER A 273 -5.87 -27.14 19.31
N SER A 274 -5.20 -27.89 20.16
CA SER A 274 -4.98 -27.55 21.57
C SER A 274 -3.84 -26.54 21.84
N SER A 275 -3.02 -26.17 20.82
CA SER A 275 -1.95 -25.15 20.94
C SER A 275 -2.01 -24.12 19.81
N SER A 276 -2.92 -23.18 19.95
CA SER A 276 -3.48 -22.32 18.88
C SER A 276 -2.59 -21.23 18.28
N THR A 277 -1.34 -21.06 18.67
CA THR A 277 -0.51 -19.94 18.18
C THR A 277 0.44 -20.31 17.05
N SER A 278 0.85 -21.58 16.94
CA SER A 278 1.87 -22.02 15.97
C SER A 278 1.38 -22.10 14.51
N SER A 279 0.07 -22.37 14.28
CA SER A 279 -0.47 -22.55 12.92
C SER A 279 -0.58 -21.24 12.13
N LYS A 280 -0.73 -20.10 12.83
CA LYS A 280 -0.91 -18.78 12.19
C LYS A 280 0.32 -18.28 11.43
N ASP A 281 1.51 -18.83 11.67
CA ASP A 281 2.76 -18.33 11.10
C ASP A 281 3.27 -19.15 9.90
N CYS A 282 2.50 -20.14 9.43
CA CYS A 282 2.79 -20.90 8.22
C CYS A 282 2.06 -20.33 7.01
N ILE A 283 2.73 -20.37 5.86
CA ILE A 283 2.19 -19.98 4.55
C ILE A 283 2.57 -21.09 3.55
N LEU A 284 1.60 -21.59 2.80
CA LEU A 284 1.82 -22.58 1.75
C LEU A 284 1.32 -22.05 0.40
N LEU A 285 2.08 -22.33 -0.66
CA LEU A 285 1.76 -22.04 -2.04
C LEU A 285 1.98 -23.34 -2.82
N ALA A 286 0.96 -23.88 -3.43
CA ALA A 286 0.98 -25.14 -4.15
C ALA A 286 0.50 -24.97 -5.60
N ALA A 287 1.20 -25.58 -6.53
CA ALA A 287 1.00 -25.39 -7.97
C ALA A 287 -0.36 -25.88 -8.48
N CYS A 288 -0.97 -26.89 -7.84
CA CYS A 288 -2.24 -27.43 -8.26
C CYS A 288 -2.99 -28.10 -7.11
N GLU A 289 -4.28 -28.40 -7.35
CA GLU A 289 -5.09 -29.21 -6.44
C GLU A 289 -4.62 -30.67 -6.34
N ALA A 290 -5.14 -31.40 -5.36
CA ALA A 290 -4.71 -32.76 -5.00
C ALA A 290 -4.80 -33.80 -6.13
N HIS A 291 -5.71 -33.62 -7.07
CA HIS A 291 -5.96 -34.57 -8.17
C HIS A 291 -5.57 -34.04 -9.55
N GLN A 292 -4.93 -32.88 -9.59
CA GLN A 292 -4.52 -32.23 -10.82
C GLN A 292 -3.05 -32.48 -11.14
N THR A 293 -2.73 -32.41 -12.43
CA THR A 293 -1.37 -32.44 -12.95
C THR A 293 -1.01 -31.05 -13.50
N LEU A 294 0.28 -30.73 -13.51
CA LEU A 294 0.76 -29.51 -14.12
C LEU A 294 0.48 -29.47 -15.63
N PRO A 295 0.28 -28.28 -16.22
CA PRO A 295 0.10 -28.13 -17.66
C PRO A 295 1.29 -28.71 -18.43
N GLN A 296 1.02 -29.57 -19.43
CA GLN A 296 2.06 -30.21 -20.24
C GLN A 296 2.24 -29.59 -21.63
N SER A 297 1.44 -28.57 -21.96
CA SER A 297 1.54 -27.91 -23.27
C SER A 297 2.93 -27.29 -23.47
N ALA A 298 3.52 -27.49 -24.65
CA ALA A 298 4.79 -26.86 -25.03
C ALA A 298 4.74 -25.31 -25.09
N GLU A 299 3.55 -24.73 -25.03
CA GLU A 299 3.36 -23.27 -24.94
C GLU A 299 3.78 -22.69 -23.58
N TYR A 300 3.90 -23.55 -22.56
CA TYR A 300 4.32 -23.17 -21.20
C TYR A 300 5.69 -23.75 -20.86
N PRO A 301 6.43 -23.11 -19.96
CA PRO A 301 7.55 -23.77 -19.30
C PRO A 301 7.03 -24.91 -18.41
N ALA A 302 7.86 -25.91 -18.12
CA ALA A 302 7.49 -27.01 -17.24
C ALA A 302 7.20 -26.52 -15.83
N ASP A 303 8.00 -25.53 -15.36
CA ASP A 303 7.85 -24.86 -14.09
C ASP A 303 6.93 -23.63 -14.16
N VAL A 304 5.79 -23.72 -14.85
CA VAL A 304 4.87 -22.60 -15.07
C VAL A 304 4.48 -21.88 -13.77
N PHE A 305 4.30 -22.61 -12.69
CA PHE A 305 3.98 -22.02 -11.37
C PHE A 305 5.15 -21.20 -10.85
N THR A 306 6.35 -21.76 -10.81
CA THR A 306 7.57 -21.06 -10.42
C THR A 306 7.85 -19.87 -11.35
N ALA A 307 7.66 -20.02 -12.66
CA ALA A 307 7.81 -18.93 -13.63
C ALA A 307 6.86 -17.76 -13.35
N CYS A 308 5.61 -18.04 -13.00
CA CYS A 308 4.68 -17.01 -12.53
C CYS A 308 5.17 -16.32 -11.26
N LEU A 309 5.66 -17.09 -10.26
CA LEU A 309 6.10 -16.54 -8.97
C LEU A 309 7.39 -15.72 -9.07
N THR A 310 8.32 -16.08 -9.94
CA THR A 310 9.66 -15.49 -9.99
C THR A 310 9.88 -14.52 -11.15
N THR A 311 9.19 -14.72 -12.27
CA THR A 311 9.30 -13.90 -13.49
C THR A 311 7.92 -13.50 -14.05
N PRO A 312 7.04 -12.86 -13.24
CA PRO A 312 5.63 -12.68 -13.57
C PRO A 312 5.41 -11.89 -14.86
N ILE A 313 6.18 -10.83 -15.11
CA ILE A 313 5.98 -9.99 -16.30
C ILE A 313 6.28 -10.78 -17.57
N LYS A 314 7.40 -11.50 -17.61
CA LYS A 314 7.75 -12.36 -18.75
C LYS A 314 6.67 -13.41 -18.98
N MET A 315 6.24 -14.10 -17.93
CA MET A 315 5.20 -15.15 -18.04
C MET A 315 3.86 -14.58 -18.49
N ALA A 316 3.45 -13.44 -17.94
CA ALA A 316 2.19 -12.79 -18.31
C ALA A 316 2.18 -12.35 -19.79
N LEU A 317 3.27 -11.79 -20.29
CA LEU A 317 3.39 -11.36 -21.69
C LEU A 317 3.42 -12.55 -22.67
N HIS A 318 4.16 -13.61 -22.33
CA HIS A 318 4.13 -14.85 -23.12
C HIS A 318 2.73 -15.45 -23.20
N TRP A 319 2.04 -15.54 -22.07
CA TRP A 319 0.69 -16.06 -22.00
C TRP A 319 -0.30 -15.19 -22.79
N PHE A 320 -0.22 -13.85 -22.64
CA PHE A 320 -1.06 -12.92 -23.37
C PHE A 320 -0.82 -12.99 -24.88
N CYS A 321 0.43 -13.01 -25.30
CA CYS A 321 0.81 -13.10 -26.71
C CYS A 321 0.24 -14.37 -27.38
N ASN A 322 0.29 -15.52 -26.70
CA ASN A 322 -0.26 -16.79 -27.19
C ASN A 322 -1.79 -16.78 -27.38
N ARG A 323 -2.51 -15.93 -26.66
CA ARG A 323 -3.98 -15.85 -26.67
C ARG A 323 -4.51 -14.66 -27.47
N SER A 324 -3.70 -13.66 -27.72
CA SER A 324 -4.08 -12.45 -28.44
C SER A 324 -3.98 -12.61 -29.97
N LEU A 325 -4.52 -11.66 -30.69
CA LEU A 325 -4.35 -11.55 -32.15
C LEU A 325 -2.89 -11.35 -32.56
N LEU A 326 -2.02 -11.00 -31.65
CA LEU A 326 -0.57 -10.81 -31.86
C LEU A 326 0.20 -12.12 -32.04
N ARG A 327 -0.41 -13.28 -31.78
CA ARG A 327 0.23 -14.62 -31.83
C ARG A 327 0.98 -14.89 -33.14
N GLY A 328 0.47 -14.41 -34.27
CA GLY A 328 1.08 -14.61 -35.59
C GLY A 328 1.99 -13.49 -36.06
N SER A 329 1.99 -12.35 -35.39
CA SER A 329 2.69 -11.12 -35.83
C SER A 329 3.91 -10.76 -34.99
N LEU A 330 4.00 -11.28 -33.76
CA LEU A 330 5.08 -10.95 -32.84
C LEU A 330 5.94 -12.18 -32.54
N ASP A 331 7.26 -12.05 -32.74
CA ASP A 331 8.20 -13.06 -32.31
C ASP A 331 8.34 -13.02 -30.77
N HIS A 332 8.09 -14.15 -30.12
CA HIS A 332 8.21 -14.29 -28.65
C HIS A 332 9.60 -13.95 -28.11
N SER A 333 10.67 -14.06 -28.93
CA SER A 333 12.02 -13.69 -28.56
C SER A 333 12.16 -12.18 -28.24
N LEU A 334 11.26 -11.34 -28.79
CA LEU A 334 11.25 -9.90 -28.51
C LEU A 334 10.86 -9.60 -27.07
N ILE A 335 10.08 -10.45 -26.39
CA ILE A 335 9.71 -10.28 -24.99
C ILE A 335 10.94 -10.25 -24.08
N ASP A 336 11.98 -11.03 -24.43
CA ASP A 336 13.25 -11.04 -23.69
C ASP A 336 14.10 -9.78 -23.93
N GLN A 337 13.77 -9.01 -24.96
CA GLN A 337 14.47 -7.81 -25.38
C GLN A 337 13.80 -6.50 -24.89
N ILE A 338 12.73 -6.60 -24.07
CA ILE A 338 12.03 -5.40 -23.54
C ILE A 338 13.05 -4.51 -22.83
N PRO A 339 13.19 -3.24 -23.27
CA PRO A 339 14.20 -2.35 -22.74
C PRO A 339 13.94 -1.92 -21.30
N GLY A 340 15.01 -1.80 -20.51
CA GLY A 340 14.98 -1.24 -19.17
C GLY A 340 15.15 -2.24 -18.05
N ARG A 341 14.84 -1.77 -16.84
CA ARG A 341 14.95 -2.55 -15.59
C ARG A 341 13.63 -2.50 -14.81
N GLN A 342 13.23 -3.60 -14.20
CA GLN A 342 11.98 -3.71 -13.44
C GLN A 342 11.82 -2.66 -12.33
N ASN A 343 12.90 -2.14 -11.79
CA ASN A 343 12.88 -1.14 -10.72
C ASN A 343 12.97 0.31 -11.22
N ASP A 344 13.11 0.53 -12.54
CA ASP A 344 13.18 1.86 -13.14
C ASP A 344 11.88 2.20 -13.89
N ARG A 345 11.01 2.94 -13.25
CA ARG A 345 9.69 3.32 -13.76
C ARG A 345 9.72 4.20 -15.04
N LYS A 346 10.89 4.72 -15.40
CA LYS A 346 11.09 5.49 -16.62
C LYS A 346 11.42 4.61 -17.84
N THR A 347 11.36 3.31 -17.67
CA THR A 347 11.61 2.33 -18.73
C THR A 347 10.38 1.46 -18.93
N LEU A 348 10.23 0.90 -20.11
CA LEU A 348 9.06 0.08 -20.47
C LEU A 348 8.87 -1.10 -19.51
N LEU A 349 9.95 -1.86 -19.24
CA LEU A 349 9.89 -3.00 -18.31
C LEU A 349 9.56 -2.55 -16.88
N GLY A 350 10.10 -1.42 -16.45
CA GLY A 350 9.84 -0.90 -15.10
C GLY A 350 8.43 -0.34 -14.93
N GLU A 351 7.88 0.29 -15.96
CA GLU A 351 6.49 0.73 -15.97
C GLU A 351 5.51 -0.44 -15.94
N LEU A 352 5.73 -1.47 -16.78
CA LEU A 352 4.93 -2.70 -16.73
C LEU A 352 4.93 -3.34 -15.35
N ASN A 353 6.10 -3.45 -14.73
CA ASN A 353 6.19 -3.99 -13.38
C ASN A 353 5.45 -3.11 -12.35
N TRP A 354 5.43 -1.81 -12.56
CA TRP A 354 4.69 -0.88 -11.71
C TRP A 354 3.17 -1.02 -11.90
N ILE A 355 2.70 -1.09 -13.13
CA ILE A 355 1.29 -1.34 -13.47
C ILE A 355 0.84 -2.70 -12.90
N PHE A 356 1.62 -3.77 -13.10
CA PHE A 356 1.36 -5.10 -12.55
C PHE A 356 1.20 -5.07 -11.02
N THR A 357 2.11 -4.37 -10.33
CA THR A 357 2.05 -4.21 -8.87
C THR A 357 0.79 -3.47 -8.44
N ALA A 358 0.42 -2.41 -9.16
CA ALA A 358 -0.78 -1.63 -8.88
C ALA A 358 -2.05 -2.45 -9.05
N ILE A 359 -2.17 -3.18 -10.17
CA ILE A 359 -3.31 -4.03 -10.47
C ILE A 359 -3.45 -5.16 -9.46
N THR A 360 -2.37 -5.90 -9.19
CA THR A 360 -2.43 -7.04 -8.25
C THR A 360 -2.66 -6.62 -6.81
N ASP A 361 -2.14 -5.46 -6.38
CA ASP A 361 -2.49 -4.87 -5.07
C ASP A 361 -3.98 -4.48 -5.01
N THR A 362 -4.52 -3.94 -6.09
CA THR A 362 -5.94 -3.55 -6.18
C THR A 362 -6.85 -4.77 -6.13
N ILE A 363 -6.55 -5.82 -6.91
CA ILE A 363 -7.30 -7.08 -6.86
C ILE A 363 -7.29 -7.65 -5.45
N ALA A 364 -6.11 -7.76 -4.83
CA ALA A 364 -5.99 -8.27 -3.47
C ALA A 364 -6.74 -7.41 -2.45
N TRP A 365 -6.64 -6.08 -2.58
CA TRP A 365 -7.37 -5.15 -1.73
C TRP A 365 -8.88 -5.32 -1.87
N ASN A 366 -9.40 -5.51 -3.06
CA ASN A 366 -10.84 -5.62 -3.30
C ASN A 366 -11.43 -6.95 -2.85
N VAL A 367 -10.66 -8.04 -2.96
CA VAL A 367 -11.16 -9.41 -2.76
C VAL A 367 -10.87 -9.97 -1.38
N LEU A 368 -9.70 -9.62 -0.78
CA LEU A 368 -9.28 -10.26 0.47
C LEU A 368 -9.88 -9.56 1.71
N PRO A 369 -10.21 -10.31 2.77
CA PRO A 369 -10.46 -9.74 4.09
C PRO A 369 -9.30 -8.88 4.56
N HIS A 370 -9.60 -7.80 5.30
CA HIS A 370 -8.60 -6.81 5.74
C HIS A 370 -7.39 -7.44 6.46
N GLU A 371 -7.62 -8.33 7.42
CA GLU A 371 -6.55 -8.99 8.17
C GLU A 371 -5.64 -9.84 7.27
N LEU A 372 -6.25 -10.55 6.30
CA LEU A 372 -5.51 -11.38 5.36
C LEU A 372 -4.69 -10.53 4.40
N PHE A 373 -5.25 -9.43 3.90
CA PHE A 373 -4.52 -8.45 3.08
C PHE A 373 -3.32 -7.86 3.82
N GLN A 374 -3.50 -7.41 5.07
CA GLN A 374 -2.42 -6.89 5.90
C GLN A 374 -1.32 -7.94 6.12
N ARG A 375 -1.71 -9.17 6.45
CA ARG A 375 -0.77 -10.27 6.70
C ARG A 375 0.06 -10.63 5.48
N LEU A 376 -0.57 -10.75 4.30
CA LEU A 376 0.07 -11.26 3.09
C LEU A 376 0.72 -10.16 2.24
N PHE A 377 0.19 -8.94 2.24
CA PHE A 377 0.64 -7.88 1.33
C PHE A 377 1.37 -6.72 2.03
N ARG A 378 1.38 -6.64 3.38
CA ARG A 378 1.96 -5.50 4.11
C ARG A 378 3.02 -5.86 5.15
N GLN A 379 3.11 -7.11 5.60
CA GLN A 379 4.07 -7.51 6.66
C GLN A 379 5.47 -7.82 6.12
N ASP A 380 5.57 -8.56 5.01
CA ASP A 380 6.85 -9.07 4.46
C ASP A 380 6.92 -8.80 2.96
N LEU A 381 8.03 -8.23 2.49
CA LEU A 381 8.20 -7.87 1.09
C LEU A 381 8.20 -9.09 0.16
N LEU A 382 8.88 -10.18 0.55
CA LEU A 382 8.92 -11.40 -0.26
C LEU A 382 7.55 -12.07 -0.33
N VAL A 383 6.84 -12.16 0.81
CA VAL A 383 5.48 -12.70 0.86
C VAL A 383 4.55 -11.88 -0.03
N ALA A 384 4.61 -10.56 0.08
CA ALA A 384 3.79 -9.66 -0.75
C ALA A 384 4.07 -9.85 -2.25
N SER A 385 5.33 -10.02 -2.63
CA SER A 385 5.70 -10.28 -4.03
C SER A 385 5.18 -11.65 -4.49
N LEU A 386 5.35 -12.69 -3.68
CA LEU A 386 4.85 -14.03 -4.01
C LEU A 386 3.33 -14.06 -4.17
N PHE A 387 2.58 -13.37 -3.30
CA PHE A 387 1.13 -13.36 -3.41
C PHE A 387 0.62 -12.52 -4.57
N ARG A 388 1.24 -11.38 -4.90
CA ARG A 388 0.93 -10.67 -6.16
C ARG A 388 1.14 -11.57 -7.37
N ASN A 389 2.24 -12.28 -7.40
CA ASN A 389 2.61 -13.17 -8.48
C ASN A 389 1.73 -14.45 -8.49
N PHE A 390 1.26 -14.90 -7.32
CA PHE A 390 0.30 -16.00 -7.21
C PHE A 390 -1.06 -15.66 -7.85
N LEU A 391 -1.53 -14.40 -7.75
CA LEU A 391 -2.77 -13.99 -8.43
C LEU A 391 -2.65 -14.19 -9.96
N LEU A 392 -1.46 -13.93 -10.52
CA LEU A 392 -1.16 -14.22 -11.91
C LEU A 392 -1.12 -15.74 -12.18
N ALA A 393 -0.47 -16.50 -11.30
CA ALA A 393 -0.42 -17.95 -11.43
C ALA A 393 -1.82 -18.57 -11.43
N GLU A 394 -2.71 -18.11 -10.55
CA GLU A 394 -4.11 -18.54 -10.54
C GLU A 394 -4.77 -18.25 -11.88
N ARG A 395 -4.63 -17.04 -12.43
CA ARG A 395 -5.22 -16.65 -13.71
C ARG A 395 -4.73 -17.52 -14.88
N ILE A 396 -3.41 -17.65 -15.00
CA ILE A 396 -2.79 -18.39 -16.11
C ILE A 396 -3.10 -19.88 -16.02
N MET A 397 -2.87 -20.49 -14.86
CA MET A 397 -2.98 -21.95 -14.72
C MET A 397 -4.43 -22.43 -14.76
N ARG A 398 -5.39 -21.67 -14.21
CA ARG A 398 -6.81 -21.99 -14.38
C ARG A 398 -7.25 -21.99 -15.84
N SER A 399 -6.67 -21.16 -16.69
CA SER A 399 -6.92 -21.21 -18.14
C SER A 399 -6.42 -22.50 -18.82
N ALA A 400 -5.52 -23.23 -18.14
CA ALA A 400 -5.00 -24.54 -18.55
C ALA A 400 -5.59 -25.69 -17.69
N ASN A 401 -6.74 -25.49 -17.05
CA ASN A 401 -7.42 -26.45 -16.17
C ASN A 401 -6.57 -26.95 -14.99
N CYS A 402 -5.70 -26.10 -14.48
CA CYS A 402 -4.87 -26.36 -13.32
C CYS A 402 -5.09 -25.24 -12.29
N SER A 403 -5.47 -25.59 -11.07
CA SER A 403 -5.87 -24.63 -10.03
C SER A 403 -4.84 -24.56 -8.93
N PRO A 404 -3.97 -23.52 -8.87
CA PRO A 404 -3.10 -23.30 -7.73
C PRO A 404 -3.87 -23.03 -6.45
N ILE A 405 -3.33 -23.48 -5.34
CA ILE A 405 -3.97 -23.32 -4.02
C ILE A 405 -2.97 -22.74 -3.00
N THR A 406 -3.51 -22.13 -1.96
CA THR A 406 -2.72 -21.54 -0.87
C THR A 406 -3.26 -21.90 0.51
N TYR A 407 -2.38 -21.77 1.50
CA TYR A 407 -2.77 -21.66 2.91
C TYR A 407 -2.09 -20.42 3.52
N PRO A 408 -2.84 -19.48 4.08
CA PRO A 408 -4.31 -19.43 4.18
C PRO A 408 -4.97 -19.39 2.80
N MET A 409 -6.19 -19.97 2.71
CA MET A 409 -6.94 -20.05 1.45
C MET A 409 -7.35 -18.65 1.00
N LEU A 410 -7.14 -18.36 -0.28
CA LEU A 410 -7.58 -17.11 -0.91
C LEU A 410 -8.93 -17.31 -1.62
N PRO A 411 -9.81 -16.30 -1.58
CA PRO A 411 -10.94 -16.23 -2.52
C PRO A 411 -10.44 -16.17 -3.96
N PRO A 412 -11.26 -16.61 -4.95
CA PRO A 412 -10.88 -16.57 -6.36
C PRO A 412 -10.64 -15.14 -6.86
N THR A 413 -9.51 -14.93 -7.56
CA THR A 413 -9.11 -13.61 -8.06
C THR A 413 -8.94 -13.56 -9.57
N HIS A 414 -8.95 -14.70 -10.24
CA HIS A 414 -8.61 -14.86 -11.66
C HIS A 414 -9.57 -14.19 -12.64
N GLN A 415 -10.81 -13.89 -12.23
CA GLN A 415 -11.85 -13.23 -13.04
C GLN A 415 -12.07 -11.75 -12.69
N HIS A 416 -11.23 -11.17 -11.86
CA HIS A 416 -11.37 -9.75 -11.48
C HIS A 416 -11.16 -8.85 -12.71
N HIS A 417 -12.05 -7.87 -12.90
CA HIS A 417 -12.03 -6.97 -14.08
C HIS A 417 -10.72 -6.17 -14.24
N MET A 418 -9.98 -5.92 -13.17
CA MET A 418 -8.68 -5.27 -13.27
C MET A 418 -7.65 -6.04 -14.11
N TRP A 419 -7.90 -7.32 -14.38
CA TRP A 419 -7.06 -8.07 -15.33
C TRP A 419 -7.22 -7.58 -16.78
N ASP A 420 -8.37 -7.01 -17.14
CA ASP A 420 -8.58 -6.42 -18.47
C ASP A 420 -7.67 -5.18 -18.64
N ALA A 421 -7.49 -4.38 -17.57
CA ALA A 421 -6.54 -3.27 -17.58
C ALA A 421 -5.08 -3.73 -17.73
N TRP A 422 -4.73 -4.90 -17.18
CA TRP A 422 -3.43 -5.52 -17.44
C TRP A 422 -3.28 -5.95 -18.90
N ASP A 423 -4.29 -6.57 -19.47
CA ASP A 423 -4.28 -7.03 -20.87
C ASP A 423 -4.12 -5.84 -21.83
N MET A 424 -4.80 -4.72 -21.57
CA MET A 424 -4.59 -3.48 -22.32
C MET A 424 -3.16 -2.94 -22.20
N ALA A 425 -2.59 -2.94 -21.00
CA ALA A 425 -1.21 -2.50 -20.80
C ALA A 425 -0.19 -3.42 -21.51
N ALA A 426 -0.43 -4.73 -21.50
CA ALA A 426 0.36 -5.73 -22.20
C ALA A 426 0.27 -5.53 -23.72
N GLU A 427 -0.92 -5.32 -24.26
CA GLU A 427 -1.14 -5.05 -25.69
C GLU A 427 -0.43 -3.79 -26.16
N ILE A 428 -0.56 -2.69 -25.42
CA ILE A 428 0.12 -1.42 -25.71
C ILE A 428 1.64 -1.62 -25.70
N CYS A 429 2.15 -2.36 -24.73
CA CYS A 429 3.58 -2.67 -24.65
C CYS A 429 4.05 -3.47 -25.86
N LEU A 430 3.39 -4.59 -26.15
CA LEU A 430 3.78 -5.51 -27.22
C LEU A 430 3.64 -4.86 -28.61
N SER A 431 2.65 -4.01 -28.83
CA SER A 431 2.48 -3.27 -30.09
C SER A 431 3.61 -2.25 -30.34
N LYS A 432 4.12 -1.61 -29.30
CA LYS A 432 5.22 -0.63 -29.40
C LYS A 432 6.61 -1.28 -29.42
N LEU A 433 6.73 -2.52 -28.95
CA LEU A 433 8.03 -3.18 -28.74
C LEU A 433 8.89 -3.30 -30.01
N PRO A 434 8.37 -3.70 -31.18
CA PRO A 434 9.20 -3.77 -32.40
C PRO A 434 9.84 -2.43 -32.79
N GLN A 435 9.09 -1.35 -32.64
CA GLN A 435 9.58 0.01 -32.94
C GLN A 435 10.68 0.44 -31.96
N LEU A 436 10.48 0.19 -30.65
CA LEU A 436 11.46 0.54 -29.61
C LEU A 436 12.76 -0.27 -29.69
N ILE A 437 12.70 -1.49 -30.23
CA ILE A 437 13.90 -2.30 -30.50
C ILE A 437 14.62 -1.83 -31.76
N ALA A 438 13.87 -1.43 -32.79
CA ALA A 438 14.44 -0.96 -34.05
C ALA A 438 15.12 0.43 -33.92
N ASP A 439 14.61 1.30 -33.08
CA ASP A 439 15.17 2.62 -32.81
C ASP A 439 15.53 2.80 -31.32
N PRO A 440 16.79 2.58 -30.93
CA PRO A 440 17.24 2.78 -29.56
C PRO A 440 17.11 4.21 -29.02
N ASN A 441 16.91 5.20 -29.90
CA ASN A 441 16.72 6.60 -29.54
C ASN A 441 15.22 7.01 -29.46
N ALA A 442 14.30 6.08 -29.70
CA ALA A 442 12.89 6.35 -29.57
C ALA A 442 12.58 6.76 -28.12
N GLU A 443 11.89 7.90 -27.98
CA GLU A 443 11.53 8.42 -26.68
C GLU A 443 10.47 7.52 -26.03
N PHE A 444 10.73 7.10 -24.79
CA PHE A 444 9.78 6.33 -24.00
C PHE A 444 8.58 7.20 -23.62
N GLN A 445 7.42 6.85 -24.13
CA GLN A 445 6.15 7.46 -23.74
C GLN A 445 5.43 6.62 -22.68
N PRO A 446 5.19 7.18 -21.49
CA PRO A 446 4.47 6.47 -20.42
C PRO A 446 3.07 6.04 -20.86
N SER A 447 2.60 4.94 -20.26
CA SER A 447 1.23 4.46 -20.43
C SER A 447 0.23 5.45 -19.82
N PRO A 448 -0.96 5.63 -20.40
CA PRO A 448 -2.02 6.44 -19.82
C PRO A 448 -2.66 5.81 -18.56
N PHE A 449 -2.37 4.56 -18.25
CA PHE A 449 -2.99 3.77 -17.19
C PHE A 449 -3.15 4.54 -15.87
N PHE A 450 -2.08 5.11 -15.33
CA PHE A 450 -2.15 5.79 -14.04
C PHE A 450 -2.96 7.09 -14.10
N THR A 451 -2.91 7.81 -15.21
CA THR A 451 -3.72 9.02 -15.42
C THR A 451 -5.20 8.66 -15.50
N GLU A 452 -5.55 7.61 -16.23
CA GLU A 452 -6.92 7.11 -16.36
C GLU A 452 -7.47 6.62 -15.02
N GLN A 453 -6.69 5.88 -14.24
CA GLN A 453 -7.10 5.41 -12.91
C GLN A 453 -7.29 6.58 -11.91
N LEU A 454 -6.47 7.62 -11.98
CA LEU A 454 -6.68 8.83 -11.19
C LEU A 454 -7.95 9.56 -11.63
N THR A 455 -8.27 9.60 -12.93
CA THR A 455 -9.52 10.16 -13.43
C THR A 455 -10.73 9.34 -12.97
N ALA A 456 -10.64 8.01 -13.00
CA ALA A 456 -11.70 7.15 -12.46
C ALA A 456 -11.94 7.39 -10.96
N PHE A 457 -10.87 7.59 -10.19
CA PHE A 457 -10.98 7.95 -8.77
C PHE A 457 -11.61 9.33 -8.56
N GLU A 458 -11.30 10.30 -9.41
CA GLU A 458 -11.90 11.65 -9.39
C GLU A 458 -13.40 11.59 -9.68
N VAL A 459 -13.80 10.84 -10.71
CA VAL A 459 -15.23 10.59 -11.04
C VAL A 459 -15.94 9.91 -9.87
N TRP A 460 -15.30 8.95 -9.20
CA TRP A 460 -15.86 8.35 -8.00
C TRP A 460 -16.05 9.37 -6.88
N LEU A 461 -15.09 10.28 -6.64
CA LEU A 461 -15.22 11.35 -5.66
C LEU A 461 -16.38 12.30 -5.96
N ASP A 462 -16.66 12.56 -7.23
CA ASP A 462 -17.70 13.50 -7.67
C ASP A 462 -19.10 12.86 -7.64
N HIS A 463 -19.22 11.58 -7.95
CA HIS A 463 -20.54 10.93 -8.18
C HIS A 463 -20.77 9.68 -7.33
N GLY A 464 -19.74 8.94 -6.94
CA GLY A 464 -19.86 7.63 -6.25
C GLY A 464 -19.81 7.72 -4.73
N SER A 465 -19.56 8.90 -4.17
CA SER A 465 -19.28 9.07 -2.74
C SER A 465 -20.52 8.94 -1.84
N ALA A 466 -21.73 9.09 -2.40
CA ALA A 466 -23.00 9.06 -1.64
C ALA A 466 -23.23 7.71 -0.94
N ASP A 467 -22.86 6.61 -1.57
CA ASP A 467 -23.06 5.25 -1.07
C ASP A 467 -21.97 4.79 -0.09
N LYS A 468 -20.93 5.60 0.14
CA LYS A 468 -19.76 5.27 0.99
C LYS A 468 -19.09 3.93 0.62
N LYS A 469 -19.29 3.41 -0.60
CA LYS A 469 -18.57 2.23 -1.08
C LYS A 469 -17.10 2.58 -1.29
N PRO A 470 -16.15 1.70 -0.92
CA PRO A 470 -14.73 1.98 -1.11
C PRO A 470 -14.40 2.19 -2.58
N PRO A 471 -13.61 3.21 -2.94
CA PRO A 471 -13.11 3.36 -4.29
C PRO A 471 -12.08 2.27 -4.58
N GLU A 472 -12.29 1.52 -5.65
CA GLU A 472 -11.39 0.43 -6.05
C GLU A 472 -9.97 0.93 -6.37
N GLN A 473 -9.85 2.18 -6.82
CA GLN A 473 -8.58 2.80 -7.22
C GLN A 473 -7.68 3.23 -6.06
N LEU A 474 -8.14 3.14 -4.81
CA LEU A 474 -7.38 3.62 -3.65
C LEU A 474 -5.96 3.04 -3.53
N PRO A 475 -5.70 1.73 -3.78
CA PRO A 475 -4.35 1.20 -3.82
C PRO A 475 -3.49 1.78 -4.96
N ILE A 476 -4.10 2.16 -6.08
CA ILE A 476 -3.40 2.77 -7.21
C ILE A 476 -2.98 4.20 -6.86
N VAL A 477 -3.87 4.98 -6.23
CA VAL A 477 -3.53 6.31 -5.69
C VAL A 477 -2.28 6.23 -4.81
N LEU A 478 -2.21 5.21 -3.93
CA LEU A 478 -1.04 4.94 -3.11
C LEU A 478 0.25 4.74 -3.94
N GLN A 479 0.17 3.96 -5.00
CA GLN A 479 1.33 3.66 -5.85
C GLN A 479 1.87 4.90 -6.57
N VAL A 480 1.00 5.81 -6.97
CA VAL A 480 1.40 7.02 -7.73
C VAL A 480 1.92 8.15 -6.83
N LEU A 481 1.73 8.10 -5.52
CA LEU A 481 2.34 9.07 -4.59
C LEU A 481 3.87 9.11 -4.69
N LEU A 482 4.49 8.04 -5.15
CA LEU A 482 5.93 7.96 -5.38
C LEU A 482 6.36 8.46 -6.75
N SER A 483 5.43 8.72 -7.67
CA SER A 483 5.71 9.24 -9.01
C SER A 483 5.77 10.75 -8.99
N GLN A 484 6.81 11.33 -9.55
CA GLN A 484 6.95 12.78 -9.63
C GLN A 484 5.87 13.41 -10.51
N SER A 485 5.51 12.78 -11.61
CA SER A 485 4.52 13.29 -12.58
C SER A 485 3.08 13.25 -12.06
N HIS A 486 2.72 12.26 -11.23
CA HIS A 486 1.33 12.08 -10.77
C HIS A 486 1.11 12.48 -9.31
N ARG A 487 2.18 12.72 -8.55
CA ARG A 487 2.15 12.93 -7.09
C ARG A 487 1.22 14.04 -6.65
N PHE A 488 1.30 15.20 -7.30
CA PHE A 488 0.51 16.37 -6.93
C PHE A 488 -0.99 16.06 -7.07
N ARG A 489 -1.41 15.58 -8.26
CA ARG A 489 -2.81 15.20 -8.51
C ARG A 489 -3.29 14.12 -7.53
N ALA A 490 -2.46 13.10 -7.31
CA ALA A 490 -2.79 12.02 -6.37
C ALA A 490 -2.97 12.52 -4.93
N LEU A 491 -2.13 13.46 -4.46
CA LEU A 491 -2.27 14.06 -3.13
C LEU A 491 -3.53 14.91 -3.00
N VAL A 492 -3.87 15.68 -4.04
CA VAL A 492 -5.11 16.50 -4.04
C VAL A 492 -6.34 15.57 -3.96
N LEU A 493 -6.40 14.54 -4.79
CA LEU A 493 -7.49 13.57 -4.76
C LEU A 493 -7.55 12.80 -3.43
N LEU A 494 -6.40 12.41 -2.88
CA LEU A 494 -6.33 11.80 -1.55
C LEU A 494 -6.84 12.77 -0.47
N GLY A 495 -6.48 14.04 -0.52
CA GLY A 495 -6.99 15.07 0.39
C GLY A 495 -8.51 15.18 0.36
N ARG A 496 -9.09 15.24 -0.84
CA ARG A 496 -10.55 15.23 -1.05
C ARG A 496 -11.20 13.97 -0.46
N PHE A 497 -10.57 12.82 -0.66
CA PHE A 497 -11.05 11.56 -0.09
C PHE A 497 -11.02 11.57 1.43
N LEU A 498 -9.92 12.01 2.05
CA LEU A 498 -9.80 12.08 3.51
C LEU A 498 -10.78 13.09 4.14
N ASP A 499 -11.20 14.09 3.38
CA ASP A 499 -12.18 15.10 3.82
C ASP A 499 -13.60 14.53 3.95
N MET A 500 -13.87 13.38 3.33
CA MET A 500 -15.18 12.71 3.43
C MET A 500 -15.50 12.18 4.84
N GLY A 501 -14.53 12.19 5.74
CA GLY A 501 -14.72 11.84 7.15
C GLY A 501 -13.79 10.75 7.68
N PRO A 502 -13.98 10.40 8.97
CA PRO A 502 -13.10 9.43 9.66
C PRO A 502 -13.00 8.07 8.98
N TRP A 503 -14.08 7.57 8.39
CA TRP A 503 -14.09 6.29 7.67
C TRP A 503 -13.12 6.28 6.48
N ALA A 504 -13.02 7.39 5.75
CA ALA A 504 -12.12 7.51 4.61
C ALA A 504 -10.65 7.55 5.06
N VAL A 505 -10.38 8.21 6.18
CA VAL A 505 -9.03 8.25 6.79
C VAL A 505 -8.61 6.85 7.25
N ASP A 506 -9.48 6.12 7.97
CA ASP A 506 -9.19 4.74 8.41
C ASP A 506 -8.97 3.82 7.22
N LEU A 507 -9.80 3.91 6.19
CA LEU A 507 -9.67 3.12 4.98
C LEU A 507 -8.33 3.39 4.26
N ALA A 508 -7.97 4.66 4.09
CA ALA A 508 -6.70 5.04 3.47
C ALA A 508 -5.49 4.55 4.29
N LEU A 509 -5.53 4.67 5.62
CA LEU A 509 -4.49 4.12 6.50
C LEU A 509 -4.40 2.60 6.39
N SER A 510 -5.53 1.90 6.27
CA SER A 510 -5.59 0.44 6.13
C SER A 510 -5.00 -0.07 4.81
N VAL A 511 -5.10 0.70 3.74
CA VAL A 511 -4.40 0.42 2.47
C VAL A 511 -2.88 0.56 2.63
N GLY A 512 -2.43 1.41 3.56
CA GLY A 512 -1.02 1.59 3.89
C GLY A 512 -0.41 2.90 3.37
N ILE A 513 -1.18 4.01 3.31
CA ILE A 513 -0.66 5.32 2.86
C ILE A 513 0.38 5.93 3.82
N PHE A 514 0.31 5.58 5.11
CA PHE A 514 1.07 6.22 6.18
C PHE A 514 2.58 6.36 5.91
N PRO A 515 3.33 5.29 5.55
CA PRO A 515 4.76 5.42 5.29
C PRO A 515 5.10 6.37 4.12
N TYR A 516 4.19 6.50 3.17
CA TYR A 516 4.39 7.36 1.99
C TYR A 516 4.20 8.83 2.33
N VAL A 517 3.09 9.18 3.02
CA VAL A 517 2.86 10.57 3.44
C VAL A 517 3.89 11.03 4.48
N LEU A 518 4.39 10.12 5.34
CA LEU A 518 5.50 10.41 6.24
C LEU A 518 6.79 10.71 5.47
N LYS A 519 7.09 9.91 4.45
CA LYS A 519 8.29 10.13 3.62
C LYS A 519 8.22 11.43 2.82
N LEU A 520 7.03 11.85 2.39
CA LEU A 520 6.83 13.08 1.64
C LEU A 520 7.15 14.35 2.43
N LEU A 521 7.10 14.32 3.77
CA LEU A 521 7.55 15.44 4.62
C LEU A 521 9.05 15.76 4.48
N GLN A 522 9.84 14.83 3.92
CA GLN A 522 11.26 15.04 3.67
C GLN A 522 11.53 15.72 2.32
N THR A 523 10.52 15.98 1.50
CA THR A 523 10.66 16.64 0.20
C THR A 523 10.69 18.16 0.35
N SER A 524 11.48 18.85 -0.48
CA SER A 524 11.55 20.30 -0.53
C SER A 524 10.51 20.96 -1.44
N ALA A 525 9.63 20.17 -2.07
CA ALA A 525 8.65 20.68 -3.02
C ALA A 525 7.64 21.62 -2.35
N MET A 526 7.67 22.88 -2.73
CA MET A 526 6.81 23.92 -2.15
C MET A 526 5.33 23.67 -2.41
N GLU A 527 5.00 23.21 -3.61
CA GLU A 527 3.66 22.92 -4.08
C GLU A 527 2.93 21.83 -3.27
N LEU A 528 3.68 20.96 -2.60
CA LEU A 528 3.10 19.88 -1.81
C LEU A 528 2.82 20.27 -0.35
N ARG A 529 3.32 21.41 0.12
CA ARG A 529 3.30 21.76 1.54
C ARG A 529 1.89 21.87 2.09
N GLN A 530 1.03 22.61 1.43
CA GLN A 530 -0.34 22.88 1.88
C GLN A 530 -1.16 21.58 1.97
N ILE A 531 -1.12 20.76 0.92
CA ILE A 531 -1.89 19.52 0.91
C ILE A 531 -1.36 18.48 1.91
N LEU A 532 -0.05 18.46 2.16
CA LEU A 532 0.52 17.57 3.18
C LEU A 532 0.10 17.99 4.59
N VAL A 533 0.07 19.28 4.90
CA VAL A 533 -0.43 19.79 6.19
C VAL A 533 -1.88 19.38 6.38
N PHE A 534 -2.73 19.53 5.35
CA PHE A 534 -4.12 19.11 5.38
C PHE A 534 -4.26 17.60 5.62
N ILE A 535 -3.55 16.75 4.86
CA ILE A 535 -3.57 15.29 5.02
C ILE A 535 -3.18 14.89 6.43
N TRP A 536 -2.12 15.49 6.99
CA TRP A 536 -1.66 15.19 8.34
C TRP A 536 -2.65 15.66 9.43
N THR A 537 -3.34 16.78 9.21
CA THR A 537 -4.45 17.20 10.06
C THR A 537 -5.53 16.15 10.14
N LYS A 538 -5.96 15.60 8.99
CA LYS A 538 -6.97 14.53 8.94
C LYS A 538 -6.49 13.22 9.59
N ILE A 539 -5.24 12.83 9.40
CA ILE A 539 -4.67 11.62 10.01
C ILE A 539 -4.60 11.75 11.54
N LEU A 540 -4.03 12.86 12.05
CA LEU A 540 -3.84 13.06 13.49
C LEU A 540 -5.16 13.32 14.23
N SER A 541 -6.16 13.82 13.55
CA SER A 541 -7.50 13.95 14.12
C SER A 541 -8.15 12.59 14.41
N LEU A 542 -7.77 11.54 13.67
CA LEU A 542 -8.23 10.17 13.89
C LEU A 542 -7.30 9.37 14.81
N ASP A 543 -5.99 9.41 14.56
CA ASP A 543 -5.01 8.58 15.26
C ASP A 543 -3.83 9.40 15.80
N LYS A 544 -3.97 9.82 17.06
CA LYS A 544 -2.93 10.55 17.80
C LYS A 544 -1.62 9.77 17.92
N SER A 545 -1.64 8.43 17.89
CA SER A 545 -0.43 7.60 18.05
C SER A 545 0.63 7.84 16.96
N CYS A 546 0.24 8.44 15.83
CA CYS A 546 1.13 8.83 14.74
C CYS A 546 2.16 9.93 15.14
N GLN A 547 1.92 10.64 16.25
CA GLN A 547 2.87 11.63 16.78
C GLN A 547 4.27 11.04 17.03
N VAL A 548 4.35 9.78 17.47
CA VAL A 548 5.61 9.09 17.76
C VAL A 548 6.48 8.94 16.50
N ASP A 549 5.85 8.55 15.39
CA ASP A 549 6.56 8.37 14.11
C ASP A 549 6.97 9.73 13.52
N LEU A 550 6.12 10.75 13.64
CA LEU A 550 6.43 12.11 13.20
C LEU A 550 7.68 12.67 13.91
N VAL A 551 7.76 12.50 15.23
CA VAL A 551 8.93 12.97 16.01
C VAL A 551 10.17 12.20 15.62
N LYS A 552 10.06 10.86 15.50
CA LYS A 552 11.18 9.98 15.12
C LYS A 552 11.78 10.34 13.76
N ASP A 553 10.95 10.70 12.80
CA ASP A 553 11.38 11.01 11.43
C ASP A 553 11.61 12.52 11.19
N GLY A 554 11.57 13.34 12.25
CA GLY A 554 11.82 14.77 12.17
C GLY A 554 10.69 15.61 11.56
N GLY A 555 9.49 15.05 11.44
CA GLY A 555 8.33 15.70 10.83
C GLY A 555 7.88 16.97 11.58
N HIS A 556 8.10 17.06 12.89
CA HIS A 556 7.80 18.26 13.68
C HIS A 556 8.47 19.53 13.11
N ALA A 557 9.72 19.43 12.68
CA ALA A 557 10.44 20.57 12.09
C ALA A 557 9.83 21.04 10.76
N TYR A 558 9.17 20.16 10.00
CA TYR A 558 8.44 20.53 8.80
C TYR A 558 7.25 21.43 9.12
N PHE A 559 6.44 21.07 10.12
CA PHE A 559 5.26 21.84 10.51
C PHE A 559 5.63 23.16 11.19
N ILE A 560 6.71 23.21 11.98
CA ILE A 560 7.22 24.47 12.56
C ILE A 560 7.63 25.45 11.46
N ARG A 561 8.39 25.00 10.45
CA ARG A 561 8.76 25.84 9.29
C ARG A 561 7.56 26.28 8.47
N PHE A 562 6.54 25.43 8.36
CA PHE A 562 5.31 25.79 7.66
C PHE A 562 4.51 26.83 8.43
N LEU A 563 4.41 26.69 9.76
CA LEU A 563 3.76 27.66 10.64
C LEU A 563 4.43 29.04 10.56
N ASP A 564 5.75 29.08 10.43
CA ASP A 564 6.54 30.31 10.33
C ASP A 564 6.58 30.90 8.90
N SER A 565 5.97 30.23 7.91
CA SER A 565 5.97 30.68 6.51
C SER A 565 4.98 31.83 6.31
N LEU A 566 5.46 32.95 5.74
CA LEU A 566 4.63 34.09 5.40
C LEU A 566 3.73 33.85 4.19
N ASP A 567 4.06 32.83 3.37
CA ASP A 567 3.30 32.46 2.16
C ASP A 567 2.07 31.60 2.47
N ALA A 568 1.93 31.12 3.71
CA ALA A 568 0.81 30.26 4.11
C ALA A 568 -0.37 31.09 4.61
N TYR A 569 -1.58 30.72 4.17
CA TYR A 569 -2.80 31.36 4.66
C TYR A 569 -3.04 31.05 6.16
N PRO A 570 -3.73 31.94 6.91
CA PRO A 570 -3.99 31.75 8.34
C PRO A 570 -4.65 30.42 8.69
N GLU A 571 -5.61 29.94 7.89
CA GLU A 571 -6.28 28.65 8.07
C GLU A 571 -5.30 27.48 7.95
N GLN A 572 -4.36 27.57 7.02
CA GLN A 572 -3.33 26.54 6.83
C GLN A 572 -2.31 26.56 7.97
N ARG A 573 -1.98 27.74 8.49
CA ARG A 573 -1.14 27.87 9.69
C ARG A 573 -1.86 27.31 10.93
N ALA A 574 -3.19 27.51 11.04
CA ALA A 574 -4.01 26.90 12.09
C ALA A 574 -3.96 25.36 12.06
N MET A 575 -4.02 24.77 10.85
CA MET A 575 -3.84 23.31 10.67
C MET A 575 -2.44 22.85 11.13
N ALA A 576 -1.39 23.59 10.81
CA ALA A 576 -0.03 23.26 11.26
C ALA A 576 0.10 23.39 12.78
N ALA A 577 -0.50 24.41 13.40
CA ALA A 577 -0.56 24.57 14.83
C ALA A 577 -1.31 23.42 15.52
N PHE A 578 -2.44 22.95 14.93
CA PHE A 578 -3.14 21.76 15.39
C PHE A 578 -2.24 20.52 15.36
N VAL A 579 -1.56 20.26 14.25
CA VAL A 579 -0.65 19.11 14.10
C VAL A 579 0.45 19.17 15.18
N LEU A 580 1.02 20.34 15.42
CA LEU A 580 2.05 20.55 16.45
C LEU A 580 1.49 20.36 17.86
N ALA A 581 0.27 20.85 18.13
CA ALA A 581 -0.41 20.62 19.40
C ALA A 581 -0.60 19.14 19.70
N VAL A 582 -1.01 18.34 18.68
CA VAL A 582 -1.11 16.88 18.82
C VAL A 582 0.26 16.23 19.03
N ILE A 583 1.31 16.69 18.35
CA ILE A 583 2.68 16.13 18.49
C ILE A 583 3.18 16.29 19.93
N VAL A 584 2.90 17.40 20.59
CA VAL A 584 3.38 17.68 21.95
C VAL A 584 2.46 17.16 23.06
N ASP A 585 1.19 16.85 22.75
CA ASP A 585 0.17 16.45 23.72
C ASP A 585 0.47 15.10 24.36
N GLY A 586 0.90 15.10 25.63
CA GLY A 586 1.22 13.89 26.41
C GLY A 586 2.41 13.10 25.85
N HIS A 587 3.28 13.70 25.06
CA HIS A 587 4.44 13.04 24.43
C HIS A 587 5.74 13.79 24.71
N ARG A 588 6.45 13.39 25.77
CA ARG A 588 7.67 14.07 26.25
C ARG A 588 8.72 14.30 25.17
N ARG A 589 9.01 13.27 24.35
CA ARG A 589 9.97 13.41 23.24
C ARG A 589 9.50 14.40 22.18
N GLY A 590 8.17 14.52 21.98
CA GLY A 590 7.58 15.51 21.10
C GLY A 590 7.77 16.92 21.64
N GLN A 591 7.52 17.12 22.95
CA GLN A 591 7.75 18.40 23.64
C GLN A 591 9.22 18.82 23.52
N GLU A 592 10.17 17.94 23.82
CA GLU A 592 11.62 18.21 23.72
C GLU A 592 12.03 18.55 22.27
N ALA A 593 11.59 17.77 21.29
CA ALA A 593 11.92 17.98 19.88
C ALA A 593 11.38 19.31 19.36
N CYS A 594 10.13 19.66 19.69
CA CYS A 594 9.50 20.91 19.28
C CYS A 594 10.11 22.14 19.99
N MET A 595 10.44 22.04 21.30
CA MET A 595 11.12 23.07 22.02
C MET A 595 12.50 23.36 21.41
N ASN A 596 13.30 22.32 21.15
CA ASN A 596 14.62 22.44 20.53
C ASN A 596 14.57 22.98 19.10
N ALA A 597 13.47 22.80 18.41
CA ALA A 597 13.24 23.33 17.06
C ALA A 597 12.69 24.78 17.07
N GLY A 598 12.55 25.42 18.23
CA GLY A 598 12.16 26.84 18.37
C GLY A 598 10.65 27.07 18.27
N LEU A 599 9.82 26.09 18.58
CA LEU A 599 8.36 26.22 18.50
C LEU A 599 7.79 27.34 19.34
N ILE A 600 8.36 27.58 20.58
CA ILE A 600 7.90 28.62 21.48
C ILE A 600 8.04 29.98 20.81
N ASP A 601 9.23 30.29 20.28
CA ASP A 601 9.54 31.56 19.67
C ASP A 601 8.68 31.84 18.42
N VAL A 602 8.40 30.78 17.63
CA VAL A 602 7.50 30.87 16.45
C VAL A 602 6.06 31.16 16.91
N CYS A 603 5.52 30.40 17.86
CA CYS A 603 4.15 30.62 18.34
C CYS A 603 3.98 32.04 18.94
N LEU A 604 4.91 32.49 19.81
CA LEU A 604 4.81 33.79 20.42
C LEU A 604 4.89 34.94 19.41
N ARG A 605 5.68 34.79 18.32
CA ARG A 605 5.75 35.78 17.24
C ARG A 605 4.39 35.98 16.55
N HIS A 606 3.68 34.87 16.31
CA HIS A 606 2.34 34.92 15.68
C HIS A 606 1.23 35.34 16.64
N LEU A 607 1.46 35.30 17.96
CA LEU A 607 0.51 35.80 18.96
C LEU A 607 0.67 37.28 19.27
N GLN A 608 1.74 37.96 18.77
CA GLN A 608 1.97 39.40 19.02
C GLN A 608 1.04 40.28 18.17
N PRO A 609 0.31 41.23 18.74
CA PRO A 609 -0.68 42.05 18.04
C PRO A 609 -0.09 43.03 17.02
N GLU A 610 1.22 43.23 16.99
CA GLU A 610 1.90 44.19 16.12
C GLU A 610 2.39 43.61 14.80
N ASN A 611 1.98 42.40 14.41
CA ASN A 611 2.45 41.79 13.18
C ASN A 611 1.60 42.33 11.99
N PRO A 612 2.14 43.25 11.17
CA PRO A 612 1.37 43.91 10.08
C PRO A 612 0.93 42.95 8.99
N HIS A 613 1.45 41.71 8.98
CA HIS A 613 1.05 40.65 8.02
C HIS A 613 -0.18 39.86 8.50
N ASP A 614 -0.57 39.99 9.75
CA ASP A 614 -1.71 39.31 10.35
C ASP A 614 -2.87 40.26 10.69
N ALA A 615 -3.08 41.30 9.90
CA ALA A 615 -4.13 42.29 10.07
C ALA A 615 -5.57 41.70 10.07
N GLN A 616 -5.72 40.43 9.75
CA GLN A 616 -6.88 39.56 10.00
C GLN A 616 -6.40 38.29 10.67
N THR A 617 -6.05 38.38 11.96
CA THR A 617 -5.71 37.18 12.74
C THR A 617 -6.95 36.32 12.86
N GLU A 618 -6.92 35.15 12.22
CA GLU A 618 -8.02 34.23 12.30
C GLU A 618 -8.11 33.66 13.71
N PRO A 619 -9.27 33.74 14.37
CA PRO A 619 -9.43 33.28 15.76
C PRO A 619 -9.00 31.83 15.97
N LEU A 620 -9.23 30.99 14.96
CA LEU A 620 -8.83 29.59 14.98
C LEU A 620 -7.31 29.40 15.05
N LEU A 621 -6.53 30.25 14.38
CA LEU A 621 -5.05 30.21 14.49
C LEU A 621 -4.62 30.57 15.89
N LEU A 622 -5.15 31.64 16.48
CA LEU A 622 -4.84 32.06 17.85
C LEU A 622 -5.16 30.95 18.86
N GLN A 623 -6.34 30.34 18.72
CA GLN A 623 -6.78 29.23 19.56
C GLN A 623 -5.78 28.07 19.53
N TRP A 624 -5.40 27.60 18.33
CA TRP A 624 -4.48 26.47 18.19
C TRP A 624 -3.06 26.79 18.61
N LEU A 625 -2.59 28.02 18.44
CA LEU A 625 -1.28 28.46 18.97
C LEU A 625 -1.27 28.41 20.49
N CYS A 626 -2.32 28.92 21.13
CA CYS A 626 -2.46 28.84 22.59
C CYS A 626 -2.53 27.38 23.06
N LEU A 627 -3.36 26.55 22.45
CA LEU A 627 -3.44 25.13 22.80
C LEU A 627 -2.11 24.41 22.61
N CYS A 628 -1.39 24.70 21.55
CA CYS A 628 -0.08 24.12 21.27
C CYS A 628 0.93 24.47 22.38
N LEU A 629 1.01 25.74 22.79
CA LEU A 629 1.88 26.21 23.90
C LEU A 629 1.44 25.55 25.22
N GLY A 630 0.16 25.53 25.55
CA GLY A 630 -0.36 24.90 26.75
C GLY A 630 0.03 23.44 26.87
N LYS A 631 -0.12 22.68 25.77
CA LYS A 631 0.28 21.26 25.69
C LYS A 631 1.79 21.06 25.70
N LEU A 632 2.56 22.00 25.15
CA LEU A 632 4.03 21.98 25.21
C LEU A 632 4.54 22.17 26.66
N TRP A 633 3.88 23.02 27.45
CA TRP A 633 4.24 23.32 28.81
C TRP A 633 3.68 22.37 29.88
N GLU A 634 2.72 21.51 29.48
CA GLU A 634 2.14 20.53 30.39
C GLU A 634 3.21 19.56 30.90
N ASP A 635 3.41 19.55 32.25
CA ASP A 635 4.42 18.76 32.97
C ASP A 635 5.86 18.87 32.43
N TYR A 636 6.23 20.07 31.87
CA TYR A 636 7.54 20.30 31.28
C TYR A 636 8.19 21.60 31.82
N PRO A 637 8.87 21.55 33.00
CA PRO A 637 9.46 22.71 33.66
C PRO A 637 10.44 23.52 32.82
N GLU A 638 11.28 22.85 32.02
CA GLU A 638 12.29 23.53 31.19
C GLU A 638 11.62 24.35 30.08
N ALA A 639 10.54 23.85 29.48
CA ALA A 639 9.77 24.58 28.47
C ALA A 639 8.99 25.74 29.11
N GLN A 640 8.44 25.57 30.32
CA GLN A 640 7.79 26.62 31.10
C GLN A 640 8.77 27.77 31.42
N LEU A 641 9.98 27.43 31.89
CA LEU A 641 11.02 28.39 32.12
C LEU A 641 11.41 29.16 30.84
N ARG A 642 11.54 28.47 29.73
CA ARG A 642 11.80 29.09 28.41
C ARG A 642 10.68 30.04 28.01
N GLY A 643 9.41 29.67 28.22
CA GLY A 643 8.25 30.52 27.96
C GLY A 643 8.29 31.82 28.78
N LEU A 644 8.65 31.73 30.08
CA LEU A 644 8.84 32.91 30.94
C LEU A 644 9.98 33.82 30.46
N GLN A 645 11.10 33.24 30.03
CA GLN A 645 12.24 34.01 29.47
C GLN A 645 11.88 34.73 28.16
N SER A 646 10.92 34.20 27.41
CA SER A 646 10.42 34.77 26.13
C SER A 646 9.20 35.70 26.34
N ASN A 647 8.89 36.14 27.55
CA ASN A 647 7.78 37.02 27.93
C ASN A 647 6.39 36.48 27.49
N ALA A 648 6.22 35.17 27.47
CA ALA A 648 4.97 34.56 27.04
C ALA A 648 3.73 35.02 27.84
N PRO A 649 3.78 35.20 29.19
CA PRO A 649 2.63 35.68 29.95
C PRO A 649 2.12 37.05 29.50
N GLU A 650 3.01 37.98 29.19
CA GLU A 650 2.62 39.33 28.74
C GLU A 650 1.96 39.30 27.38
N ILE A 651 2.44 38.48 26.47
CA ILE A 651 1.87 38.30 25.12
C ILE A 651 0.48 37.66 25.22
N VAL A 652 0.34 36.57 25.97
CA VAL A 652 -0.91 35.79 26.04
C VAL A 652 -1.99 36.51 26.84
N ILE A 653 -1.64 37.36 27.81
CA ILE A 653 -2.59 38.22 28.58
C ILE A 653 -3.34 39.17 27.63
N CYS A 654 -2.69 39.71 26.60
CA CYS A 654 -3.38 40.56 25.62
C CYS A 654 -4.54 39.86 24.91
N LEU A 655 -4.45 38.52 24.70
CA LEU A 655 -5.49 37.74 24.08
C LEU A 655 -6.71 37.50 24.96
N LEU A 656 -6.66 37.83 26.25
CA LEU A 656 -7.84 37.80 27.13
C LEU A 656 -8.86 38.91 26.80
N SER A 657 -8.47 39.86 25.95
CA SER A 657 -9.36 40.90 25.44
C SER A 657 -10.03 40.56 24.13
N GLU A 658 -9.70 39.39 23.56
CA GLU A 658 -10.30 38.92 22.29
C GLU A 658 -11.79 38.58 22.50
N PRO A 659 -12.66 38.96 21.54
CA PRO A 659 -14.10 38.78 21.70
C PRO A 659 -14.55 37.33 21.56
N GLN A 660 -13.69 36.44 21.03
CA GLN A 660 -14.03 35.03 20.84
C GLN A 660 -13.82 34.24 22.13
N PRO A 661 -14.87 33.55 22.65
CA PRO A 661 -14.81 32.79 23.90
C PRO A 661 -13.74 31.70 23.90
N GLU A 662 -13.52 31.04 22.74
CA GLU A 662 -12.58 29.96 22.56
C GLU A 662 -11.13 30.43 22.71
N VAL A 663 -10.79 31.59 22.13
CA VAL A 663 -9.45 32.22 22.27
C VAL A 663 -9.24 32.65 23.70
N HIS A 664 -10.21 33.31 24.29
CA HIS A 664 -10.16 33.76 25.69
C HIS A 664 -9.94 32.58 26.65
N TYR A 665 -10.70 31.51 26.50
CA TYR A 665 -10.59 30.32 27.34
C TYR A 665 -9.23 29.64 27.21
N THR A 666 -8.72 29.42 25.99
CA THR A 666 -7.42 28.80 25.75
C THR A 666 -6.29 29.67 26.27
N SER A 667 -6.36 30.98 26.15
CA SER A 667 -5.40 31.93 26.69
C SER A 667 -5.32 31.90 28.22
N CYS A 668 -6.46 31.74 28.90
CA CYS A 668 -6.50 31.53 30.35
C CYS A 668 -5.75 30.26 30.77
N CYS A 669 -6.02 29.13 30.06
CA CYS A 669 -5.35 27.86 30.35
C CYS A 669 -3.84 27.90 30.15
N VAL A 670 -3.37 28.59 29.11
CA VAL A 670 -1.94 28.78 28.80
C VAL A 670 -1.24 29.61 29.86
N ASN A 671 -1.81 30.75 30.22
CA ASN A 671 -1.27 31.58 31.29
C ASN A 671 -1.15 30.85 32.63
N TYR A 672 -2.18 30.03 32.95
CA TYR A 672 -2.16 29.21 34.15
C TYR A 672 -1.03 28.18 34.12
N SER A 673 -0.80 27.48 33.00
CA SER A 673 0.24 26.46 32.85
C SER A 673 1.66 27.05 33.04
N VAL A 674 1.89 28.27 32.60
CA VAL A 674 3.19 28.95 32.76
C VAL A 674 3.37 29.55 34.17
N LEU A 675 2.32 30.15 34.74
CA LEU A 675 2.41 30.87 36.04
C LEU A 675 2.44 29.91 37.23
N LEU A 676 1.85 28.72 37.15
CA LEU A 676 1.91 27.69 38.19
C LEU A 676 3.36 27.33 38.59
N PHE A 677 4.27 27.33 37.65
CA PHE A 677 5.67 26.96 37.89
C PHE A 677 6.40 27.94 38.82
N ASN A 678 6.00 29.21 38.81
CA ASN A 678 6.77 30.26 39.54
C ASN A 678 6.21 30.60 40.92
N ASN A 679 5.17 29.93 41.45
CA ASN A 679 4.46 30.36 42.68
C ASN A 679 4.08 31.85 42.66
N LEU A 680 4.14 32.50 41.49
CA LEU A 680 3.70 33.85 41.28
C LEU A 680 2.18 33.89 41.45
N SER A 681 1.80 34.39 42.58
CA SER A 681 0.47 34.52 43.15
C SER A 681 -0.62 34.61 42.09
N ILE A 682 -1.63 33.76 42.23
CA ILE A 682 -3.03 33.88 41.77
C ILE A 682 -3.55 35.36 41.86
N LYS A 683 -2.88 36.25 42.57
CA LYS A 683 -3.19 37.68 42.69
C LYS A 683 -3.20 38.44 41.35
N CYS A 684 -2.40 38.06 40.36
CA CYS A 684 -2.41 38.74 39.05
C CYS A 684 -3.66 38.36 38.21
N LEU A 685 -4.19 37.15 38.33
CA LEU A 685 -5.44 36.72 37.64
C LEU A 685 -6.69 37.34 38.33
N VAL A 686 -6.65 37.57 39.62
CA VAL A 686 -7.74 38.24 40.39
C VAL A 686 -7.81 39.73 40.08
N LEU A 687 -6.71 40.38 39.73
CA LEU A 687 -6.68 41.80 39.32
C LEU A 687 -7.29 42.05 37.92
N ALA A 688 -7.44 41.00 37.08
CA ALA A 688 -8.13 41.10 35.81
C ALA A 688 -9.67 40.90 35.89
N GLY A 689 -10.25 40.84 37.12
CA GLY A 689 -11.70 40.91 37.37
C GLY A 689 -12.52 39.69 36.87
N GLN A 690 -11.89 38.54 36.63
CA GLN A 690 -12.60 37.38 36.04
C GLN A 690 -12.78 36.26 37.04
N SER A 691 -14.01 35.76 37.10
CA SER A 691 -14.50 34.75 38.04
C SER A 691 -13.74 33.42 37.98
N LEU A 692 -13.38 32.90 39.13
CA LEU A 692 -12.78 31.57 39.38
C LEU A 692 -13.58 30.37 38.83
N CYS A 693 -14.67 30.55 38.08
CA CYS A 693 -15.52 29.49 37.54
C CYS A 693 -14.84 28.59 36.48
N CYS A 694 -13.75 29.04 35.85
CA CYS A 694 -13.05 28.25 34.83
C CYS A 694 -12.18 27.11 35.40
N PHE A 695 -11.93 27.08 36.74
CA PHE A 695 -11.00 26.14 37.35
C PHE A 695 -11.48 24.69 37.49
N CYS A 696 -12.81 24.49 37.59
CA CYS A 696 -13.39 23.15 37.83
C CYS A 696 -13.58 22.31 36.58
N THR A 697 -13.53 22.89 35.40
CA THR A 697 -13.88 22.23 34.14
C THR A 697 -12.70 21.62 33.40
N TRP A 698 -11.46 22.02 33.71
CA TRP A 698 -10.29 21.49 32.98
C TRP A 698 -10.01 20.00 33.25
N LYS A 699 -10.26 19.51 34.46
CA LYS A 699 -10.18 18.07 34.77
C LYS A 699 -11.35 17.25 34.19
N SER A 700 -12.49 17.89 33.94
CA SER A 700 -13.68 17.27 33.34
C SER A 700 -13.73 17.44 31.82
N LEU A 701 -13.01 18.40 31.23
CA LEU A 701 -12.77 18.59 29.80
C LEU A 701 -11.57 17.78 29.30
N GLY A 702 -11.23 16.64 29.90
CA GLY A 702 -10.49 15.54 29.30
C GLY A 702 -11.14 15.06 28.00
N TYR A 703 -12.20 15.71 27.61
CA TYR A 703 -12.90 15.56 26.34
C TYR A 703 -12.50 16.71 25.41
N TRP A 704 -11.72 16.37 24.45
CA TRP A 704 -11.56 17.02 23.17
C TRP A 704 -12.75 17.92 22.84
N ILE A 705 -12.45 19.20 22.53
CA ILE A 705 -13.33 19.97 21.65
C ILE A 705 -13.59 19.05 20.47
N SER A 706 -14.82 18.61 20.38
CA SER A 706 -15.27 17.60 19.45
C SER A 706 -14.81 18.03 18.05
N ILE A 707 -14.09 17.15 17.36
CA ILE A 707 -13.69 17.28 15.96
C ILE A 707 -14.87 17.58 15.01
N ASN A 708 -16.10 17.61 15.54
CA ASN A 708 -17.33 17.96 14.84
C ASN A 708 -17.43 19.43 14.38
N GLU A 709 -16.54 20.32 14.81
CA GLU A 709 -16.52 21.72 14.33
C GLU A 709 -15.68 21.92 13.05
N TRP A 710 -15.02 20.88 12.55
CA TRP A 710 -14.35 20.86 11.25
C TRP A 710 -15.22 20.31 10.10
N ARG A 711 -16.55 20.29 10.26
CA ARG A 711 -17.49 19.96 9.19
C ARG A 711 -17.87 21.18 8.39
#